data_c540f54513512735120594915f07e39a
#
_entry.id   c540f54513512735120594915f07e39a
#
_cell.length_a   1.000
_cell.length_b   1.000
_cell.length_c   1.000
_cell.angle_alpha   90.00
_cell.angle_beta   90.00
_cell.angle_gamma   90.00
#
_symmetry.space_group_name_H-M   'P 1'
#
loop_
_entity.id
_entity.type
_entity.pdbx_description
1 polymer ?
#
loop_
_entity_poly.entity_id
_entity_poly.type
_entity_poly.pdbx_seq_one_letter_code
_entity_poly.pdbx_strand_id
1 'polypeptide(L)'
;MSEKILLIDGHSILNRAFYGLPDLTNAEGRHTGAVYGFLNIMFRIMEEEKPEYLTVAFDLSAPTFRHKRYEAYKGTRKPMPEELREQVPLIKEMLAAMGINIMSLEGYEADDLLGTVARRSEAKGMDVTILSGDRDLLQLATDKVLIRLPKTVRGKTTIENYHTAEVLEKYQVTPPQIIELKALMGDSSDNIPGIPGVGEKTATKMIVQFGSIENAHEHLEEVKPNKAKESLREHYDMAQLSKELATINTDSPLEFSYEKAKVENPYTPEAYELCKRLEFKNMLNRFDPVTAADSSMELEFFTCNDLSGVEALFEKAARKEQVGISVLADPDQVYTVGLVLDEKEIYQIPVGGLLTGDYLCGKLKALADSTVLCAMDIKAVLKHVPLEEPEKVFDTGVAAYLLNPLKSSYTYDDIAREYLDGMMLPAKEDLLGKTSLKKAWEEEMECLGNYACYQAFVPCMARGVLLEKLDETGMRKVYDEIELPLVFTLDSMEKWGISVKGEELKSYGEKLKVRIQELEKTIWQEAGEEFNINSPKQLGVILFEKLGLPGGKKTKTGYSTAADILDKLAADHAIVKDILEYRQLTKLKSTYADGLGNVIGKDGRIHSTFNQTITATGRISSTDPNLQNIPVRMELGRLIRKVFVPEEGFVFLDADYSQIELRVLAHMSGDEKLIQAYREAEDIHRLTASQVFHVPLDEVTPLQRRNAKAVNFGIVYGISSFGLSQDLSITRKEAAAYIEKYFETYPKIKGFLDGLVKEGREHGYVTTMFGRRRPVPELKSSNFMQRSFGERVAMNSPIQGTAADIIKIAMNHVYERMKKEGLHSRLVLQVHDELLIETKKEEIEIVSRILEEEMKGAADLAVELEVDMHQGDSWYEAK
;
A
#
# COMPACT_ATOMS: atom_id res chain seq x y z
N MET A 1 -19.70 -40.11 18.06
CA MET A 1 -19.19 -39.45 16.84
C MET A 1 -17.88 -40.11 16.53
N SER A 2 -17.56 -40.38 15.25
CA SER A 2 -16.24 -40.91 14.90
C SER A 2 -15.15 -39.86 15.22
N GLU A 3 -14.00 -40.31 15.69
CA GLU A 3 -12.85 -39.42 15.87
C GLU A 3 -12.44 -38.85 14.52
N LYS A 4 -11.99 -37.58 14.48
CA LYS A 4 -11.59 -36.89 13.27
C LYS A 4 -10.11 -36.55 13.27
N ILE A 5 -9.46 -36.74 12.11
CA ILE A 5 -8.09 -36.34 11.90
C ILE A 5 -7.99 -35.40 10.70
N LEU A 6 -7.30 -34.27 10.90
CA LEU A 6 -6.94 -33.31 9.85
C LEU A 6 -5.47 -33.49 9.44
N LEU A 7 -5.25 -33.75 8.19
CA LEU A 7 -3.95 -33.93 7.54
C LEU A 7 -3.69 -32.76 6.59
N ILE A 8 -2.59 -32.02 6.74
CA ILE A 8 -2.28 -30.85 5.94
C ILE A 8 -0.99 -31.07 5.15
N ASP A 9 -1.06 -30.79 3.86
CA ASP A 9 0.11 -30.68 2.98
C ASP A 9 0.78 -29.33 3.18
N GLY A 10 1.89 -29.32 3.92
CA GLY A 10 2.57 -28.10 4.36
C GLY A 10 3.08 -27.23 3.22
N HIS A 11 3.80 -27.82 2.27
CA HIS A 11 4.35 -27.07 1.13
C HIS A 11 3.27 -26.57 0.20
N SER A 12 2.26 -27.38 -0.10
CA SER A 12 1.18 -27.02 -1.00
C SER A 12 0.36 -25.83 -0.46
N ILE A 13 0.00 -25.87 0.82
CA ILE A 13 -0.77 -24.78 1.45
C ILE A 13 0.10 -23.52 1.63
N LEU A 14 1.39 -23.67 1.97
CA LEU A 14 2.32 -22.54 2.10
C LEU A 14 2.54 -21.84 0.74
N ASN A 15 2.78 -22.59 -0.32
CA ASN A 15 2.86 -22.07 -1.69
C ASN A 15 1.58 -21.31 -2.08
N ARG A 16 0.44 -21.90 -1.77
CA ARG A 16 -0.83 -21.27 -2.09
C ARG A 16 -1.05 -19.97 -1.35
N ALA A 17 -0.69 -19.90 -0.09
CA ALA A 17 -0.74 -18.69 0.71
C ALA A 17 0.18 -17.61 0.14
N PHE A 18 1.40 -17.98 -0.26
CA PHE A 18 2.37 -17.09 -0.89
C PHE A 18 1.85 -16.40 -2.16
N TYR A 19 1.27 -17.16 -3.08
CA TYR A 19 0.71 -16.60 -4.32
C TYR A 19 -0.69 -16.03 -4.18
N GLY A 20 -1.35 -16.30 -3.07
CA GLY A 20 -2.73 -15.86 -2.80
C GLY A 20 -2.85 -14.52 -2.08
N LEU A 21 -1.80 -14.08 -1.41
CA LEU A 21 -1.73 -12.84 -0.66
C LEU A 21 -0.72 -11.86 -1.28
N PRO A 22 -0.87 -10.55 -1.04
CA PRO A 22 0.21 -9.60 -1.29
C PRO A 22 1.46 -9.98 -0.51
N ASP A 23 2.62 -9.55 -0.97
CA ASP A 23 3.85 -9.72 -0.22
C ASP A 23 3.79 -8.91 1.07
N LEU A 24 3.80 -9.60 2.21
CA LEU A 24 3.79 -9.02 3.55
C LEU A 24 5.15 -9.25 4.20
N THR A 25 5.73 -8.18 4.71
CA THR A 25 6.98 -8.22 5.48
C THR A 25 6.75 -7.64 6.87
N ASN A 26 7.48 -8.13 7.86
CA ASN A 26 7.53 -7.50 9.18
C ASN A 26 8.49 -6.29 9.18
N ALA A 27 8.62 -5.58 10.30
CA ALA A 27 9.50 -4.42 10.45
C ALA A 27 10.97 -4.71 10.18
N GLU A 28 11.42 -5.96 10.38
CA GLU A 28 12.77 -6.42 10.05
C GLU A 28 12.98 -6.70 8.56
N GLY A 29 11.94 -6.54 7.73
CA GLY A 29 11.96 -6.83 6.30
C GLY A 29 11.87 -8.33 5.96
N ARG A 30 11.54 -9.21 6.91
CA ARG A 30 11.31 -10.63 6.65
C ARG A 30 9.96 -10.85 6.00
N HIS A 31 9.92 -11.70 4.99
CA HIS A 31 8.69 -12.12 4.36
C HIS A 31 7.88 -13.01 5.29
N THR A 32 6.63 -12.67 5.55
CA THR A 32 5.75 -13.36 6.52
C THR A 32 4.38 -13.74 5.94
N GLY A 33 4.05 -13.26 4.74
CA GLY A 33 2.73 -13.41 4.12
C GLY A 33 2.29 -14.84 3.92
N ALA A 34 3.21 -15.76 3.54
CA ALA A 34 2.88 -17.16 3.36
C ALA A 34 2.57 -17.87 4.69
N VAL A 35 3.32 -17.56 5.75
CA VAL A 35 3.05 -18.07 7.10
C VAL A 35 1.69 -17.60 7.59
N TYR A 36 1.42 -16.30 7.47
CA TYR A 36 0.14 -15.71 7.86
C TYR A 36 -1.04 -16.34 7.12
N GLY A 37 -0.93 -16.50 5.80
CA GLY A 37 -1.97 -17.11 4.99
C GLY A 37 -2.17 -18.60 5.28
N PHE A 38 -1.09 -19.33 5.55
CA PHE A 38 -1.15 -20.75 5.98
C PHE A 38 -1.95 -20.88 7.27
N LEU A 39 -1.60 -20.12 8.29
CA LEU A 39 -2.28 -20.15 9.59
C LEU A 39 -3.76 -19.79 9.48
N ASN A 40 -4.12 -18.78 8.69
CA ASN A 40 -5.51 -18.43 8.44
C ASN A 40 -6.32 -19.57 7.80
N ILE A 41 -5.74 -20.26 6.82
CA ILE A 41 -6.38 -21.42 6.19
C ILE A 41 -6.51 -22.56 7.22
N MET A 42 -5.46 -22.87 7.97
CA MET A 42 -5.43 -23.92 8.96
C MET A 42 -6.47 -23.70 10.04
N PHE A 43 -6.50 -22.53 10.69
CA PHE A 43 -7.46 -22.20 11.73
C PHE A 43 -8.90 -22.26 11.26
N ARG A 44 -9.16 -21.76 10.06
CA ARG A 44 -10.49 -21.85 9.46
C ARG A 44 -10.94 -23.30 9.31
N ILE A 45 -10.08 -24.18 8.83
CA ILE A 45 -10.42 -25.60 8.67
C ILE A 45 -10.58 -26.29 10.04
N MET A 46 -9.75 -25.95 11.01
CA MET A 46 -9.89 -26.45 12.38
C MET A 46 -11.24 -26.04 13.00
N GLU A 47 -11.69 -24.81 12.79
CA GLU A 47 -12.99 -24.32 13.27
C GLU A 47 -14.18 -25.03 12.58
N GLU A 48 -14.05 -25.30 11.26
CA GLU A 48 -15.08 -25.99 10.48
C GLU A 48 -15.15 -27.50 10.81
N GLU A 49 -14.03 -28.19 10.91
CA GLU A 49 -13.93 -29.63 11.07
C GLU A 49 -13.90 -30.08 12.54
N LYS A 50 -13.34 -29.27 13.43
CA LYS A 50 -13.11 -29.58 14.86
C LYS A 50 -12.43 -30.96 15.06
N PRO A 51 -11.23 -31.15 14.47
CA PRO A 51 -10.54 -32.42 14.52
C PRO A 51 -9.97 -32.69 15.91
N GLU A 52 -9.98 -33.93 16.33
CA GLU A 52 -9.30 -34.40 17.54
C GLU A 52 -7.79 -34.58 17.31
N TYR A 53 -7.37 -34.81 16.07
CA TYR A 53 -5.98 -35.02 15.68
C TYR A 53 -5.62 -34.12 14.48
N LEU A 54 -4.42 -33.54 14.52
CA LEU A 54 -3.89 -32.68 13.47
C LEU A 54 -2.42 -33.00 13.22
N THR A 55 -2.05 -33.11 11.95
CA THR A 55 -0.64 -33.21 11.56
C THR A 55 -0.38 -32.53 10.21
N VAL A 56 0.81 -31.96 10.07
CA VAL A 56 1.26 -31.28 8.84
C VAL A 56 2.45 -32.04 8.25
N ALA A 57 2.35 -32.41 6.98
CA ALA A 57 3.43 -33.09 6.27
C ALA A 57 4.27 -32.10 5.47
N PHE A 58 5.58 -32.26 5.50
CA PHE A 58 6.52 -31.49 4.66
C PHE A 58 7.46 -32.38 3.90
N ASP A 59 7.71 -32.06 2.63
CA ASP A 59 8.76 -32.66 1.83
C ASP A 59 10.15 -32.33 2.39
N LEU A 60 11.10 -33.27 2.19
CA LEU A 60 12.51 -33.04 2.41
C LEU A 60 13.24 -32.80 1.07
N SER A 61 14.40 -32.18 1.13
CA SER A 61 15.20 -31.89 -0.08
C SER A 61 15.87 -33.13 -0.69
N ALA A 62 15.80 -34.26 0.00
CA ALA A 62 16.41 -35.50 -0.45
C ALA A 62 15.64 -36.13 -1.62
N PRO A 63 16.32 -36.79 -2.57
CA PRO A 63 15.65 -37.50 -3.66
C PRO A 63 14.72 -38.61 -3.14
N THR A 64 13.51 -38.66 -3.68
CA THR A 64 12.53 -39.69 -3.35
C THR A 64 12.69 -40.95 -4.20
N PHE A 65 11.94 -42.02 -3.88
CA PHE A 65 11.96 -43.23 -4.71
C PHE A 65 11.53 -42.96 -6.16
N ARG A 66 10.67 -41.92 -6.41
CA ARG A 66 10.28 -41.52 -7.76
C ARG A 66 11.45 -40.93 -8.55
N HIS A 67 12.31 -40.13 -7.93
CA HIS A 67 13.53 -39.61 -8.56
C HIS A 67 14.52 -40.75 -8.92
N LYS A 68 14.60 -41.77 -8.04
CA LYS A 68 15.42 -42.94 -8.33
C LYS A 68 14.87 -43.80 -9.47
N ARG A 69 13.55 -43.80 -9.64
CA ARG A 69 12.85 -44.52 -10.69
C ARG A 69 12.89 -43.78 -12.03
N TYR A 70 12.78 -42.45 -12.00
CA TYR A 70 12.79 -41.61 -13.18
C TYR A 70 13.51 -40.29 -12.88
N GLU A 71 14.74 -40.15 -13.37
CA GLU A 71 15.63 -39.03 -13.07
C GLU A 71 15.05 -37.68 -13.47
N ALA A 72 14.23 -37.61 -14.54
CA ALA A 72 13.58 -36.39 -14.99
C ALA A 72 12.32 -36.01 -14.19
N TYR A 73 11.92 -36.79 -13.17
CA TYR A 73 10.78 -36.52 -12.32
C TYR A 73 10.94 -35.14 -11.64
N LYS A 74 9.94 -34.28 -11.74
CA LYS A 74 9.95 -32.90 -11.25
C LYS A 74 11.07 -31.99 -11.80
N GLY A 75 11.84 -32.45 -12.80
CA GLY A 75 13.01 -31.75 -13.33
C GLY A 75 12.70 -30.44 -14.04
N THR A 76 11.43 -30.18 -14.42
CA THR A 76 10.97 -28.94 -15.05
C THR A 76 10.49 -27.91 -14.04
N ARG A 77 10.37 -28.27 -12.75
CA ARG A 77 9.94 -27.34 -11.70
C ARG A 77 10.96 -26.23 -11.51
N LYS A 78 10.48 -24.98 -11.48
CA LYS A 78 11.33 -23.85 -11.11
C LYS A 78 11.72 -23.95 -9.64
N PRO A 79 12.92 -23.49 -9.25
CA PRO A 79 13.31 -23.44 -7.85
C PRO A 79 12.32 -22.54 -7.05
N MET A 80 12.13 -22.89 -5.80
CA MET A 80 11.29 -22.12 -4.87
C MET A 80 11.85 -20.69 -4.75
N PRO A 81 11.01 -19.64 -4.90
CA PRO A 81 11.44 -18.27 -4.66
C PRO A 81 12.09 -18.11 -3.28
N GLU A 82 13.09 -17.26 -3.18
CA GLU A 82 13.84 -17.05 -1.94
C GLU A 82 12.93 -16.56 -0.81
N GLU A 83 12.04 -15.64 -1.14
CA GLU A 83 11.05 -15.06 -0.25
C GLU A 83 10.09 -16.11 0.35
N LEU A 84 9.82 -17.18 -0.37
CA LEU A 84 9.04 -18.32 0.14
C LEU A 84 9.93 -19.31 0.90
N ARG A 85 11.14 -19.55 0.42
CA ARG A 85 12.09 -20.49 1.04
C ARG A 85 12.42 -20.09 2.48
N GLU A 86 12.56 -18.80 2.75
CA GLU A 86 12.78 -18.25 4.09
C GLU A 86 11.60 -18.46 5.04
N GLN A 87 10.40 -18.62 4.52
CA GLN A 87 9.19 -18.81 5.32
C GLN A 87 8.93 -20.27 5.70
N VAL A 88 9.59 -21.24 5.04
CA VAL A 88 9.46 -22.67 5.40
C VAL A 88 9.93 -22.98 6.81
N PRO A 89 11.12 -22.56 7.27
CA PRO A 89 11.51 -22.75 8.66
C PRO A 89 10.61 -21.99 9.64
N LEU A 90 10.13 -20.80 9.28
CA LEU A 90 9.24 -19.99 10.14
C LEU A 90 7.89 -20.68 10.39
N ILE A 91 7.27 -21.25 9.37
CA ILE A 91 6.01 -21.99 9.58
C ILE A 91 6.23 -23.24 10.43
N LYS A 92 7.34 -23.95 10.26
CA LYS A 92 7.67 -25.11 11.08
C LYS A 92 7.91 -24.73 12.54
N GLU A 93 8.61 -23.62 12.79
CA GLU A 93 8.81 -23.04 14.12
C GLU A 93 7.46 -22.69 14.77
N MET A 94 6.57 -22.03 14.03
CA MET A 94 5.24 -21.65 14.49
C MET A 94 4.36 -22.88 14.82
N LEU A 95 4.33 -23.88 13.93
CA LEU A 95 3.58 -25.11 14.18
C LEU A 95 4.09 -25.87 15.42
N ALA A 96 5.42 -25.93 15.58
CA ALA A 96 6.04 -26.55 16.76
C ALA A 96 5.69 -25.80 18.04
N ALA A 97 5.72 -24.45 18.03
CA ALA A 97 5.31 -23.62 19.15
C ALA A 97 3.83 -23.80 19.49
N MET A 98 2.97 -24.04 18.49
CA MET A 98 1.54 -24.36 18.67
C MET A 98 1.29 -25.81 19.13
N GLY A 99 2.33 -26.62 19.33
CA GLY A 99 2.16 -28.04 19.68
C GLY A 99 1.62 -28.92 18.54
N ILE A 100 1.64 -28.41 17.29
CA ILE A 100 1.11 -29.13 16.13
C ILE A 100 2.16 -30.12 15.60
N ASN A 101 1.75 -31.38 15.44
CA ASN A 101 2.62 -32.45 14.96
C ASN A 101 3.05 -32.21 13.52
N ILE A 102 4.36 -32.31 13.26
CA ILE A 102 4.98 -32.19 11.93
C ILE A 102 5.57 -33.54 11.55
N MET A 103 5.31 -33.99 10.32
CA MET A 103 5.89 -35.23 9.80
C MET A 103 6.66 -34.99 8.50
N SER A 104 7.75 -35.72 8.37
CA SER A 104 8.57 -35.79 7.15
C SER A 104 9.35 -37.11 7.17
N LEU A 105 9.64 -37.68 6.01
CA LEU A 105 10.39 -38.92 5.90
C LEU A 105 11.30 -38.89 4.68
N GLU A 106 12.59 -39.21 4.85
CA GLU A 106 13.52 -39.24 3.76
C GLU A 106 13.19 -40.36 2.76
N GLY A 107 13.24 -40.02 1.47
CA GLY A 107 12.91 -40.94 0.39
C GLY A 107 11.45 -40.98 -0.01
N TYR A 108 10.56 -40.30 0.71
CA TYR A 108 9.12 -40.21 0.47
C TYR A 108 8.68 -38.76 0.36
N GLU A 109 7.56 -38.52 -0.34
CA GLU A 109 6.95 -37.19 -0.46
C GLU A 109 5.87 -36.99 0.61
N ALA A 110 5.51 -35.75 0.89
CA ALA A 110 4.43 -35.39 1.83
C ALA A 110 3.14 -36.16 1.51
N ASP A 111 2.78 -36.25 0.23
CA ASP A 111 1.58 -36.95 -0.24
C ASP A 111 1.57 -38.45 0.15
N ASP A 112 2.74 -39.12 0.11
CA ASP A 112 2.87 -40.50 0.53
C ASP A 112 2.63 -40.67 2.04
N LEU A 113 3.09 -39.69 2.83
CA LEU A 113 2.89 -39.69 4.28
C LEU A 113 1.42 -39.42 4.62
N LEU A 114 0.80 -38.44 3.94
CA LEU A 114 -0.61 -38.14 4.09
C LEU A 114 -1.49 -39.33 3.72
N GLY A 115 -1.17 -39.98 2.58
CA GLY A 115 -1.86 -41.19 2.12
C GLY A 115 -1.72 -42.35 3.10
N THR A 116 -0.55 -42.55 3.66
CA THR A 116 -0.26 -43.62 4.65
C THR A 116 -1.06 -43.41 5.95
N VAL A 117 -1.03 -42.16 6.49
CA VAL A 117 -1.78 -41.85 7.72
C VAL A 117 -3.29 -41.88 7.46
N ALA A 118 -3.75 -41.40 6.31
CA ALA A 118 -5.15 -41.43 5.94
C ALA A 118 -5.71 -42.85 5.93
N ARG A 119 -5.03 -43.79 5.25
CA ARG A 119 -5.41 -45.21 5.21
C ARG A 119 -5.41 -45.89 6.57
N ARG A 120 -4.36 -45.61 7.37
CA ARG A 120 -4.27 -46.15 8.75
C ARG A 120 -5.40 -45.60 9.65
N SER A 121 -5.76 -44.33 9.50
CA SER A 121 -6.84 -43.68 10.27
C SER A 121 -8.22 -44.18 9.85
N GLU A 122 -8.45 -44.28 8.54
CA GLU A 122 -9.68 -44.84 7.97
C GLU A 122 -9.91 -46.29 8.45
N ALA A 123 -8.85 -47.11 8.44
CA ALA A 123 -8.90 -48.49 8.93
C ALA A 123 -9.25 -48.57 10.44
N LYS A 124 -8.94 -47.55 11.21
CA LYS A 124 -9.36 -47.42 12.62
C LYS A 124 -10.78 -46.90 12.78
N GLY A 125 -11.46 -46.58 11.67
CA GLY A 125 -12.84 -46.10 11.69
C GLY A 125 -12.98 -44.57 11.87
N MET A 126 -11.88 -43.82 11.82
CA MET A 126 -11.84 -42.35 11.92
C MET A 126 -12.32 -41.69 10.62
N ASP A 127 -12.87 -40.49 10.74
CA ASP A 127 -13.11 -39.60 9.59
C ASP A 127 -11.83 -38.78 9.33
N VAL A 128 -11.40 -38.77 8.08
CA VAL A 128 -10.13 -38.16 7.68
C VAL A 128 -10.38 -36.97 6.76
N THR A 129 -9.80 -35.82 7.05
CA THR A 129 -9.80 -34.67 6.17
C THR A 129 -8.37 -34.39 5.71
N ILE A 130 -8.13 -34.36 4.39
CA ILE A 130 -6.83 -33.97 3.81
C ILE A 130 -7.00 -32.58 3.20
N LEU A 131 -6.18 -31.63 3.64
CA LEU A 131 -6.11 -30.26 3.11
C LEU A 131 -4.86 -30.09 2.26
N SER A 132 -5.02 -29.91 0.96
CA SER A 132 -3.93 -29.66 0.01
C SER A 132 -4.41 -28.84 -1.18
N GLY A 133 -3.52 -28.22 -1.91
CA GLY A 133 -3.78 -27.65 -3.24
C GLY A 133 -3.54 -28.62 -4.38
N ASP A 134 -3.02 -29.82 -4.07
CA ASP A 134 -2.70 -30.82 -5.08
C ASP A 134 -3.88 -31.75 -5.38
N ARG A 135 -4.17 -31.91 -6.67
CA ARG A 135 -5.26 -32.76 -7.15
C ARG A 135 -4.90 -34.23 -7.15
N ASP A 136 -3.65 -34.57 -7.00
CA ASP A 136 -3.19 -35.97 -6.97
C ASP A 136 -3.76 -36.71 -5.76
N LEU A 137 -3.97 -35.98 -4.66
CA LEU A 137 -4.60 -36.49 -3.46
C LEU A 137 -6.07 -36.91 -3.67
N LEU A 138 -6.72 -36.51 -4.76
CA LEU A 138 -8.07 -36.99 -5.10
C LEU A 138 -8.15 -38.51 -5.26
N GLN A 139 -7.03 -39.18 -5.60
CA GLN A 139 -6.95 -40.65 -5.65
C GLN A 139 -7.21 -41.32 -4.29
N LEU A 140 -7.04 -40.57 -3.19
CA LEU A 140 -7.23 -41.07 -1.80
C LEU A 140 -8.65 -40.92 -1.29
N ALA A 141 -9.52 -40.17 -1.98
CA ALA A 141 -10.88 -39.87 -1.55
C ALA A 141 -11.71 -41.16 -1.37
N THR A 142 -12.44 -41.23 -0.26
CA THR A 142 -13.41 -42.29 0.08
C THR A 142 -14.63 -41.68 0.74
N ASP A 143 -15.56 -42.47 1.20
CA ASP A 143 -16.71 -41.99 1.97
C ASP A 143 -16.28 -41.45 3.37
N LYS A 144 -15.09 -41.83 3.85
CA LYS A 144 -14.50 -41.40 5.13
C LYS A 144 -13.29 -40.49 4.96
N VAL A 145 -12.67 -40.46 3.79
CA VAL A 145 -11.53 -39.58 3.48
C VAL A 145 -12.01 -38.44 2.59
N LEU A 146 -12.12 -37.27 3.16
CA LEU A 146 -12.49 -36.00 2.51
C LEU A 146 -11.25 -35.28 2.04
N ILE A 147 -11.15 -34.95 0.76
CA ILE A 147 -10.11 -34.09 0.20
C ILE A 147 -10.66 -32.66 0.09
N ARG A 148 -9.99 -31.70 0.72
CA ARG A 148 -10.34 -30.28 0.70
C ARG A 148 -9.29 -29.50 -0.10
N LEU A 149 -9.72 -28.97 -1.25
CA LEU A 149 -8.87 -28.21 -2.17
C LEU A 149 -9.20 -26.74 -2.10
N PRO A 150 -8.36 -25.88 -1.46
CA PRO A 150 -8.54 -24.45 -1.50
C PRO A 150 -8.42 -23.93 -2.94
N LYS A 151 -9.30 -23.04 -3.38
CA LYS A 151 -9.31 -22.41 -4.70
C LYS A 151 -9.49 -20.92 -4.58
N THR A 152 -8.52 -20.16 -5.06
CA THR A 152 -8.60 -18.70 -5.03
C THR A 152 -9.12 -18.19 -6.38
N VAL A 153 -10.27 -17.51 -6.35
CA VAL A 153 -10.85 -16.87 -7.52
C VAL A 153 -11.12 -15.41 -7.18
N ARG A 154 -10.49 -14.48 -7.92
CA ARG A 154 -10.65 -13.03 -7.75
C ARG A 154 -10.35 -12.53 -6.31
N GLY A 155 -9.29 -13.07 -5.70
CA GLY A 155 -8.88 -12.70 -4.33
C GLY A 155 -9.72 -13.32 -3.20
N LYS A 156 -10.76 -14.10 -3.53
CA LYS A 156 -11.55 -14.84 -2.54
C LYS A 156 -11.18 -16.32 -2.58
N THR A 157 -10.74 -16.87 -1.45
CA THR A 157 -10.45 -18.30 -1.33
C THR A 157 -11.72 -19.06 -0.93
N THR A 158 -12.13 -19.98 -1.79
CA THR A 158 -13.18 -20.98 -1.55
C THR A 158 -12.52 -22.34 -1.41
N ILE A 159 -13.19 -23.29 -0.75
CA ILE A 159 -12.71 -24.67 -0.58
C ILE A 159 -13.66 -25.59 -1.29
N GLU A 160 -13.12 -26.40 -2.20
CA GLU A 160 -13.85 -27.44 -2.87
C GLU A 160 -13.65 -28.75 -2.07
N ASN A 161 -14.74 -29.48 -1.80
CA ASN A 161 -14.75 -30.71 -1.01
C ASN A 161 -15.00 -31.91 -1.94
N TYR A 162 -14.24 -33.00 -1.74
CA TYR A 162 -14.28 -34.19 -2.58
C TYR A 162 -14.28 -35.48 -1.75
N HIS A 163 -15.40 -36.15 -1.70
CA HIS A 163 -15.52 -37.59 -1.43
C HIS A 163 -15.57 -38.38 -2.72
N THR A 164 -15.79 -39.65 -2.66
CA THR A 164 -15.94 -40.52 -3.85
C THR A 164 -16.97 -39.98 -4.84
N ALA A 165 -18.12 -39.50 -4.36
CA ALA A 165 -19.22 -39.02 -5.20
C ALA A 165 -18.86 -37.75 -5.97
N GLU A 166 -18.24 -36.78 -5.35
CA GLU A 166 -17.85 -35.49 -5.96
C GLU A 166 -16.71 -35.70 -6.96
N VAL A 167 -15.78 -36.64 -6.71
CA VAL A 167 -14.75 -37.01 -7.68
C VAL A 167 -15.41 -37.61 -8.93
N LEU A 168 -16.34 -38.54 -8.76
CA LEU A 168 -17.03 -39.19 -9.85
C LEU A 168 -17.88 -38.19 -10.65
N GLU A 169 -18.62 -37.30 -10.00
CA GLU A 169 -19.42 -36.26 -10.67
C GLU A 169 -18.54 -35.33 -11.52
N LYS A 170 -17.42 -34.89 -11.00
CA LYS A 170 -16.59 -33.88 -11.65
C LYS A 170 -15.66 -34.45 -12.71
N TYR A 171 -15.02 -35.58 -12.43
CA TYR A 171 -13.98 -36.18 -13.26
C TYR A 171 -14.45 -37.37 -14.08
N GLN A 172 -15.65 -37.86 -13.84
CA GLN A 172 -16.30 -39.01 -14.50
C GLN A 172 -15.57 -40.35 -14.25
N VAL A 173 -14.66 -40.38 -13.28
CA VAL A 173 -13.88 -41.55 -12.87
C VAL A 173 -13.89 -41.68 -11.35
N THR A 174 -13.64 -42.86 -10.84
CA THR A 174 -13.52 -43.12 -9.42
C THR A 174 -12.18 -42.55 -8.87
N PRO A 175 -12.03 -42.26 -7.57
CA PRO A 175 -10.77 -41.79 -6.99
C PRO A 175 -9.56 -42.62 -7.40
N PRO A 176 -9.51 -43.96 -7.32
CA PRO A 176 -8.36 -44.76 -7.78
C PRO A 176 -8.07 -44.60 -9.28
N GLN A 177 -9.09 -44.32 -10.11
CA GLN A 177 -8.92 -44.13 -11.55
C GLN A 177 -8.29 -42.78 -11.93
N ILE A 178 -8.10 -41.84 -10.98
CA ILE A 178 -7.31 -40.62 -11.21
C ILE A 178 -5.86 -40.99 -11.60
N ILE A 179 -5.32 -42.06 -11.00
CA ILE A 179 -4.00 -42.58 -11.35
C ILE A 179 -3.96 -43.02 -12.81
N GLU A 180 -5.00 -43.71 -13.25
CA GLU A 180 -5.12 -44.22 -14.62
C GLU A 180 -5.19 -43.09 -15.65
N LEU A 181 -5.91 -41.99 -15.30
CA LEU A 181 -5.94 -40.79 -16.15
C LEU A 181 -4.52 -40.21 -16.32
N LYS A 182 -3.77 -40.10 -15.22
CA LYS A 182 -2.41 -39.57 -15.26
C LYS A 182 -1.43 -40.52 -15.95
N ALA A 183 -1.64 -41.81 -15.87
CA ALA A 183 -0.88 -42.81 -16.64
C ALA A 183 -0.95 -42.56 -18.14
N LEU A 184 -2.13 -42.17 -18.64
CA LEU A 184 -2.36 -41.92 -20.07
C LEU A 184 -1.97 -40.50 -20.49
N MET A 185 -2.44 -39.46 -19.76
CA MET A 185 -2.27 -38.06 -20.18
C MET A 185 -0.93 -37.44 -19.69
N GLY A 186 -0.27 -38.07 -18.71
CA GLY A 186 0.89 -37.52 -18.04
C GLY A 186 0.53 -36.36 -17.10
N ASP A 187 1.60 -35.77 -16.53
CA ASP A 187 1.49 -34.54 -15.74
C ASP A 187 2.69 -33.62 -16.02
N SER A 188 2.42 -32.47 -16.62
CA SER A 188 3.45 -31.50 -16.95
C SER A 188 4.05 -30.81 -15.73
N SER A 189 3.34 -30.73 -14.59
CA SER A 189 3.83 -30.12 -13.36
C SER A 189 4.88 -30.98 -12.67
N ASP A 190 4.75 -32.32 -12.75
CA ASP A 190 5.65 -33.28 -12.17
C ASP A 190 6.55 -33.95 -13.20
N ASN A 191 6.46 -33.53 -14.45
CA ASN A 191 7.18 -34.09 -15.57
C ASN A 191 6.94 -35.60 -15.75
N ILE A 192 5.68 -36.02 -15.49
CA ILE A 192 5.24 -37.40 -15.77
C ILE A 192 4.87 -37.47 -17.25
N PRO A 193 5.49 -38.42 -18.02
CA PRO A 193 5.42 -38.36 -19.48
C PRO A 193 4.03 -38.65 -20.08
N GLY A 194 3.26 -39.57 -19.47
CA GLY A 194 2.05 -40.08 -20.13
C GLY A 194 2.33 -40.76 -21.47
N ILE A 195 1.35 -40.92 -22.35
CA ILE A 195 1.53 -41.40 -23.71
C ILE A 195 1.29 -40.28 -24.74
N PRO A 196 2.09 -40.17 -25.81
CA PRO A 196 2.02 -39.12 -26.77
C PRO A 196 0.62 -38.93 -27.43
N GLY A 197 0.10 -37.69 -27.39
CA GLY A 197 -1.14 -37.34 -28.08
C GLY A 197 -2.44 -37.78 -27.41
N VAL A 198 -2.37 -38.24 -26.17
CA VAL A 198 -3.52 -38.51 -25.32
C VAL A 198 -3.63 -37.43 -24.26
N GLY A 199 -4.65 -36.58 -24.37
CA GLY A 199 -4.98 -35.56 -23.39
C GLY A 199 -6.18 -35.98 -22.52
N GLU A 200 -6.51 -35.16 -21.52
CA GLU A 200 -7.54 -35.41 -20.50
C GLU A 200 -8.83 -36.00 -21.04
N LYS A 201 -9.45 -35.36 -22.07
CA LYS A 201 -10.73 -35.83 -22.65
C LYS A 201 -10.66 -37.23 -23.26
N THR A 202 -9.51 -37.59 -23.84
CA THR A 202 -9.31 -38.91 -24.45
C THR A 202 -9.00 -39.93 -23.35
N ALA A 203 -8.16 -39.59 -22.40
CA ALA A 203 -7.85 -40.42 -21.26
C ALA A 203 -9.11 -40.76 -20.44
N THR A 204 -9.95 -39.75 -20.14
CA THR A 204 -11.22 -39.95 -19.42
C THR A 204 -12.14 -40.94 -20.16
N LYS A 205 -12.31 -40.77 -21.46
CA LYS A 205 -13.16 -41.72 -22.26
C LYS A 205 -12.61 -43.15 -22.22
N MET A 206 -11.30 -43.29 -22.31
CA MET A 206 -10.65 -44.62 -22.25
C MET A 206 -10.85 -45.24 -20.86
N ILE A 207 -10.63 -44.48 -19.79
CA ILE A 207 -10.75 -45.06 -18.44
C ILE A 207 -12.23 -45.32 -18.06
N VAL A 208 -13.15 -44.47 -18.50
CA VAL A 208 -14.58 -44.76 -18.32
C VAL A 208 -14.99 -46.03 -19.03
N GLN A 209 -14.44 -46.34 -20.23
CA GLN A 209 -14.77 -47.51 -21.01
C GLN A 209 -14.07 -48.76 -20.50
N PHE A 210 -12.79 -48.71 -20.17
CA PHE A 210 -11.97 -49.89 -19.88
C PHE A 210 -11.60 -50.04 -18.39
N GLY A 211 -11.77 -49.01 -17.59
CA GLY A 211 -11.49 -49.04 -16.13
C GLY A 211 -10.02 -48.85 -15.74
N SER A 212 -9.07 -49.37 -16.51
CA SER A 212 -7.63 -49.28 -16.27
C SER A 212 -6.84 -49.26 -17.58
N ILE A 213 -5.58 -48.86 -17.50
CA ILE A 213 -4.64 -48.89 -18.67
C ILE A 213 -4.32 -50.32 -19.12
N GLU A 214 -4.29 -51.29 -18.20
CA GLU A 214 -4.07 -52.70 -18.48
C GLU A 214 -5.22 -53.24 -19.31
N ASN A 215 -6.45 -53.07 -18.88
CA ASN A 215 -7.62 -53.52 -19.61
C ASN A 215 -7.79 -52.80 -20.96
N ALA A 216 -7.47 -51.50 -21.03
CA ALA A 216 -7.43 -50.79 -22.31
C ALA A 216 -6.36 -51.34 -23.27
N HIS A 217 -5.20 -51.79 -22.74
CA HIS A 217 -4.16 -52.43 -23.53
C HIS A 217 -4.56 -53.86 -23.99
N GLU A 218 -5.25 -54.61 -23.16
CA GLU A 218 -5.75 -55.96 -23.55
C GLU A 218 -6.84 -55.85 -24.64
N HIS A 219 -7.60 -54.74 -24.66
CA HIS A 219 -8.68 -54.52 -25.65
C HIS A 219 -8.31 -53.41 -26.65
N LEU A 220 -7.08 -53.35 -27.12
CA LEU A 220 -6.57 -52.31 -28.02
C LEU A 220 -7.43 -52.07 -29.26
N GLU A 221 -8.02 -53.13 -29.83
CA GLU A 221 -8.86 -53.01 -31.03
C GLU A 221 -10.14 -52.18 -30.80
N GLU A 222 -10.59 -52.04 -29.56
CA GLU A 222 -11.77 -51.27 -29.18
C GLU A 222 -11.44 -49.81 -28.79
N VAL A 223 -10.15 -49.52 -28.61
CA VAL A 223 -9.69 -48.16 -28.23
C VAL A 223 -9.91 -47.13 -29.35
N LYS A 224 -10.56 -46.02 -29.03
CA LYS A 224 -10.80 -44.90 -29.96
C LYS A 224 -10.34 -43.59 -29.34
N PRO A 225 -9.78 -42.65 -30.11
CA PRO A 225 -9.53 -42.69 -31.56
C PRO A 225 -8.31 -43.56 -31.93
N ASN A 226 -8.15 -43.92 -33.18
CA ASN A 226 -7.07 -44.77 -33.67
C ASN A 226 -5.66 -44.28 -33.23
N LYS A 227 -5.49 -42.97 -33.19
CA LYS A 227 -4.23 -42.35 -32.69
C LYS A 227 -3.92 -42.71 -31.23
N ALA A 228 -4.95 -42.74 -30.38
CA ALA A 228 -4.76 -43.13 -28.96
C ALA A 228 -4.48 -44.65 -28.84
N LYS A 229 -5.13 -45.46 -29.69
CA LYS A 229 -4.89 -46.89 -29.79
C LYS A 229 -3.43 -47.21 -30.15
N GLU A 230 -2.93 -46.56 -31.21
CA GLU A 230 -1.54 -46.75 -31.65
C GLU A 230 -0.55 -46.25 -30.61
N SER A 231 -0.83 -45.08 -30.01
CA SER A 231 0.00 -44.52 -28.94
C SER A 231 0.05 -45.44 -27.71
N LEU A 232 -1.07 -46.00 -27.29
CA LEU A 232 -1.08 -46.95 -26.16
C LEU A 232 -0.33 -48.26 -26.50
N ARG A 233 -0.44 -48.76 -27.79
CA ARG A 233 0.31 -49.92 -28.24
C ARG A 233 1.83 -49.69 -28.19
N GLU A 234 2.27 -48.54 -28.69
CA GLU A 234 3.71 -48.26 -28.86
C GLU A 234 4.38 -47.79 -27.57
N HIS A 235 3.59 -47.15 -26.66
CA HIS A 235 4.12 -46.51 -25.44
C HIS A 235 3.50 -47.05 -24.15
N TYR A 236 3.07 -48.31 -24.13
CA TYR A 236 2.49 -48.94 -22.95
C TYR A 236 3.40 -48.94 -21.73
N ASP A 237 4.72 -49.21 -21.93
CA ASP A 237 5.72 -49.15 -20.88
C ASP A 237 5.80 -47.75 -20.25
N MET A 238 5.64 -46.72 -21.06
CA MET A 238 5.60 -45.34 -20.59
C MET A 238 4.34 -45.03 -19.77
N ALA A 239 3.17 -45.60 -20.18
CA ALA A 239 1.95 -45.49 -19.40
C ALA A 239 2.10 -46.19 -18.03
N GLN A 240 2.75 -47.36 -17.99
CA GLN A 240 3.04 -48.09 -16.74
C GLN A 240 3.98 -47.30 -15.83
N LEU A 241 5.05 -46.74 -16.37
CA LEU A 241 5.94 -45.85 -15.63
C LEU A 241 5.20 -44.65 -15.09
N SER A 242 4.37 -44.01 -15.90
CA SER A 242 3.58 -42.85 -15.51
C SER A 242 2.54 -43.18 -14.42
N LYS A 243 1.94 -44.38 -14.49
CA LYS A 243 1.10 -44.93 -13.43
C LYS A 243 1.84 -45.09 -12.10
N GLU A 244 3.03 -45.71 -12.15
CA GLU A 244 3.88 -45.86 -10.97
C GLU A 244 4.26 -44.53 -10.33
N LEU A 245 4.65 -43.53 -11.14
CA LEU A 245 5.03 -42.20 -10.68
C LEU A 245 3.85 -41.42 -10.09
N ALA A 246 2.66 -41.56 -10.67
CA ALA A 246 1.44 -40.85 -10.21
C ALA A 246 0.79 -41.50 -8.98
N THR A 247 1.17 -42.76 -8.64
CA THR A 247 0.59 -43.47 -7.51
C THR A 247 1.18 -42.98 -6.19
N ILE A 248 0.30 -42.56 -5.28
CA ILE A 248 0.66 -42.19 -3.91
C ILE A 248 0.87 -43.49 -3.12
N ASN A 249 2.03 -43.60 -2.44
CA ASN A 249 2.31 -44.73 -1.59
C ASN A 249 1.54 -44.58 -0.26
N THR A 250 0.65 -45.51 0.01
CA THR A 250 -0.17 -45.55 1.22
C THR A 250 0.34 -46.48 2.32
N ASP A 251 1.53 -47.03 2.15
CA ASP A 251 2.19 -47.93 3.10
C ASP A 251 3.66 -47.54 3.30
N SER A 252 3.95 -46.28 3.50
CA SER A 252 5.25 -45.74 3.77
C SER A 252 5.74 -46.20 5.17
N PRO A 253 7.04 -46.47 5.38
CA PRO A 253 7.59 -46.87 6.66
C PRO A 253 7.66 -45.72 7.68
N LEU A 254 6.54 -45.05 7.87
CA LEU A 254 6.38 -43.91 8.77
C LEU A 254 5.99 -44.39 10.16
N GLU A 255 6.77 -44.00 11.19
CA GLU A 255 6.34 -44.10 12.58
C GLU A 255 5.42 -42.92 12.89
N PHE A 256 4.12 -43.18 13.02
CA PHE A 256 3.12 -42.17 13.33
C PHE A 256 2.49 -42.42 14.70
N SER A 257 2.51 -41.37 15.55
CA SER A 257 1.90 -41.40 16.88
C SER A 257 0.65 -40.50 16.92
N TYR A 258 -0.51 -41.12 17.16
CA TYR A 258 -1.75 -40.39 17.37
C TYR A 258 -1.72 -39.52 18.63
N GLU A 259 -0.97 -39.94 19.67
CA GLU A 259 -0.77 -39.15 20.89
C GLU A 259 -0.13 -37.79 20.60
N LYS A 260 0.90 -37.79 19.74
CA LYS A 260 1.58 -36.55 19.30
C LYS A 260 0.74 -35.69 18.36
N ALA A 261 -0.19 -36.31 17.64
CA ALA A 261 -1.06 -35.63 16.71
C ALA A 261 -2.36 -35.09 17.36
N LYS A 262 -2.59 -35.39 18.64
CA LYS A 262 -3.78 -34.92 19.36
C LYS A 262 -3.76 -33.41 19.42
N VAL A 263 -4.89 -32.79 19.08
CA VAL A 263 -5.05 -31.33 19.12
C VAL A 263 -5.20 -30.90 20.58
N GLU A 264 -4.22 -30.13 21.03
CA GLU A 264 -4.28 -29.40 22.29
C GLU A 264 -4.57 -27.93 22.02
N ASN A 265 -4.50 -27.07 23.04
CA ASN A 265 -4.63 -25.64 22.84
C ASN A 265 -3.45 -25.08 22.00
N PRO A 266 -3.65 -24.65 20.74
CA PRO A 266 -2.57 -24.13 19.90
C PRO A 266 -2.15 -22.71 20.29
N TYR A 267 -2.85 -22.07 21.21
CA TYR A 267 -2.61 -20.71 21.66
C TYR A 267 -1.67 -20.70 22.87
N THR A 268 -0.45 -21.18 22.67
CA THR A 268 0.60 -21.28 23.69
C THR A 268 1.32 -19.92 23.87
N PRO A 269 2.00 -19.68 25.00
CA PRO A 269 2.84 -18.50 25.18
C PRO A 269 3.94 -18.38 24.10
N GLU A 270 4.54 -19.50 23.71
CA GLU A 270 5.59 -19.54 22.67
C GLU A 270 5.03 -19.15 21.29
N ALA A 271 3.83 -19.60 20.95
CA ALA A 271 3.13 -19.23 19.72
C ALA A 271 2.71 -17.74 19.75
N TYR A 272 2.33 -17.22 20.92
CA TYR A 272 2.04 -15.80 21.11
C TYR A 272 3.26 -14.93 20.82
N GLU A 273 4.42 -15.24 21.40
CA GLU A 273 5.67 -14.50 21.16
C GLU A 273 6.12 -14.55 19.68
N LEU A 274 5.92 -15.70 19.01
CA LEU A 274 6.17 -15.82 17.58
C LEU A 274 5.20 -14.98 16.75
N CYS A 275 3.92 -14.98 17.06
CA CYS A 275 2.93 -14.13 16.40
C CYS A 275 3.27 -12.64 16.55
N LYS A 276 3.75 -12.25 17.72
CA LYS A 276 4.23 -10.90 18.04
C LYS A 276 5.45 -10.53 17.20
N ARG A 277 6.49 -11.39 17.17
CA ARG A 277 7.71 -11.20 16.37
C ARG A 277 7.41 -11.12 14.86
N LEU A 278 6.42 -11.88 14.38
CA LEU A 278 5.99 -11.89 12.98
C LEU A 278 4.93 -10.84 12.65
N GLU A 279 4.49 -10.05 13.63
CA GLU A 279 3.51 -8.97 13.51
C GLU A 279 2.11 -9.43 13.05
N PHE A 280 1.66 -10.59 13.49
CA PHE A 280 0.36 -11.16 13.15
C PHE A 280 -0.77 -10.63 14.05
N LYS A 281 -1.06 -9.32 14.00
CA LYS A 281 -2.05 -8.63 14.85
C LYS A 281 -3.37 -9.37 14.99
N ASN A 282 -3.99 -9.76 13.88
CA ASN A 282 -5.28 -10.44 13.88
C ASN A 282 -5.23 -11.85 14.50
N MET A 283 -4.06 -12.46 14.61
CA MET A 283 -3.89 -13.75 15.27
C MET A 283 -3.70 -13.61 16.78
N LEU A 284 -3.09 -12.52 17.21
CA LEU A 284 -2.89 -12.24 18.64
C LEU A 284 -4.22 -12.14 19.38
N ASN A 285 -5.27 -11.63 18.74
CA ASN A 285 -6.63 -11.56 19.30
C ASN A 285 -7.31 -12.94 19.53
N ARG A 286 -6.68 -14.04 19.11
CA ARG A 286 -7.15 -15.42 19.35
C ARG A 286 -6.60 -16.03 20.64
N PHE A 287 -5.59 -15.40 21.22
CA PHE A 287 -4.97 -15.86 22.45
C PHE A 287 -5.77 -15.37 23.67
N ASP A 288 -5.86 -16.20 24.70
CA ASP A 288 -6.54 -15.81 25.94
C ASP A 288 -5.83 -14.62 26.61
N PRO A 289 -6.57 -13.71 27.24
CA PRO A 289 -6.00 -12.58 27.98
C PRO A 289 -4.93 -12.98 29.02
N VAL A 290 -5.04 -14.16 29.59
CA VAL A 290 -4.05 -14.70 30.55
C VAL A 290 -2.72 -15.02 29.88
N THR A 291 -2.73 -15.52 28.63
CA THR A 291 -1.52 -15.80 27.85
C THR A 291 -0.85 -14.51 27.39
N ALA A 292 -1.66 -13.45 27.15
CA ALA A 292 -1.18 -12.12 26.82
C ALA A 292 -0.65 -11.35 28.05
N ALA A 293 -1.17 -11.61 29.24
CA ALA A 293 -0.82 -10.89 30.46
C ALA A 293 0.60 -11.20 31.01
N ASP A 294 1.17 -12.37 30.72
CA ASP A 294 2.55 -12.71 31.12
C ASP A 294 3.63 -11.90 30.39
N SER A 295 3.26 -11.16 29.33
CA SER A 295 4.17 -10.30 28.56
C SER A 295 3.75 -8.82 28.51
N SER A 296 2.58 -8.46 29.07
CA SER A 296 2.14 -7.05 29.17
C SER A 296 2.49 -6.47 30.52
N MET A 297 3.29 -5.42 30.53
CA MET A 297 3.43 -4.54 31.68
C MET A 297 2.02 -3.95 31.94
N GLU A 298 1.38 -4.32 33.06
CA GLU A 298 0.10 -3.72 33.46
C GLU A 298 0.37 -2.24 33.78
N LEU A 299 -0.06 -1.35 32.87
CA LEU A 299 -0.02 0.09 33.10
C LEU A 299 -1.14 0.47 34.04
N GLU A 300 -0.81 1.12 35.13
CA GLU A 300 -1.78 1.65 36.11
C GLU A 300 -2.16 3.08 35.70
N PHE A 301 -3.45 3.34 35.54
CA PHE A 301 -3.98 4.66 35.15
C PHE A 301 -4.70 5.30 36.31
N PHE A 302 -4.38 6.57 36.58
CA PHE A 302 -4.98 7.36 37.62
C PHE A 302 -5.95 8.41 37.06
N THR A 303 -7.09 8.56 37.72
CA THR A 303 -8.04 9.64 37.39
C THR A 303 -7.85 10.83 38.32
N CYS A 304 -7.57 12.00 37.75
CA CYS A 304 -7.50 13.24 38.48
C CYS A 304 -8.72 14.12 38.11
N ASN A 305 -9.68 14.23 38.99
CA ASN A 305 -10.98 14.86 38.74
C ASN A 305 -11.31 16.04 39.67
N ASP A 306 -10.39 16.45 40.53
CA ASP A 306 -10.52 17.61 41.37
C ASP A 306 -9.47 18.68 41.05
N LEU A 307 -9.85 19.95 41.28
CA LEU A 307 -9.02 21.10 40.92
C LEU A 307 -7.69 21.12 41.66
N SER A 308 -7.65 20.76 42.95
CA SER A 308 -6.44 20.78 43.76
C SER A 308 -5.44 19.70 43.31
N GLY A 309 -5.96 18.51 43.00
CA GLY A 309 -5.18 17.42 42.42
C GLY A 309 -4.57 17.79 41.07
N VAL A 310 -5.35 18.40 40.20
CA VAL A 310 -4.87 18.86 38.89
C VAL A 310 -3.79 19.93 39.03
N GLU A 311 -3.97 20.93 39.90
CA GLU A 311 -2.94 21.95 40.16
C GLU A 311 -1.62 21.32 40.63
N ALA A 312 -1.68 20.44 41.65
CA ALA A 312 -0.50 19.73 42.15
C ALA A 312 0.17 18.85 41.05
N LEU A 313 -0.62 18.23 40.21
CA LEU A 313 -0.14 17.40 39.11
C LEU A 313 0.61 18.25 38.06
N PHE A 314 0.05 19.38 37.64
CA PHE A 314 0.71 20.29 36.70
C PHE A 314 1.98 20.92 37.29
N GLU A 315 2.01 21.29 38.60
CA GLU A 315 3.22 21.73 39.27
C GLU A 315 4.31 20.65 39.27
N LYS A 316 3.95 19.38 39.41
CA LYS A 316 4.87 18.25 39.32
C LYS A 316 5.36 18.05 37.89
N ALA A 317 4.47 18.12 36.92
CA ALA A 317 4.77 18.02 35.50
C ALA A 317 5.77 19.09 35.04
N ALA A 318 5.62 20.32 35.51
CA ALA A 318 6.52 21.45 35.22
C ALA A 318 7.98 21.26 35.63
N ARG A 319 8.25 20.26 36.48
CA ARG A 319 9.61 19.92 36.94
C ARG A 319 10.27 18.82 36.12
N LYS A 320 9.53 18.20 35.22
CA LYS A 320 10.03 17.16 34.32
C LYS A 320 10.65 17.80 33.07
N GLU A 321 11.62 17.14 32.45
CA GLU A 321 12.21 17.56 31.17
C GLU A 321 11.20 17.41 30.03
N GLN A 322 10.41 16.36 30.10
CA GLN A 322 9.36 16.07 29.13
C GLN A 322 8.14 15.45 29.81
N VAL A 323 7.00 15.61 29.19
CA VAL A 323 5.74 14.97 29.59
C VAL A 323 4.97 14.51 28.34
N GLY A 324 4.27 13.40 28.48
CA GLY A 324 3.35 12.93 27.44
C GLY A 324 1.98 13.57 27.61
N ILE A 325 1.41 14.02 26.52
CA ILE A 325 0.07 14.62 26.53
C ILE A 325 -0.83 14.02 25.45
N SER A 326 -2.13 14.02 25.73
CA SER A 326 -3.17 13.82 24.74
C SER A 326 -4.35 14.74 25.01
N VAL A 327 -4.97 15.25 23.97
CA VAL A 327 -6.21 16.06 24.07
C VAL A 327 -7.26 15.37 23.20
N LEU A 328 -8.21 14.68 23.84
CA LEU A 328 -9.29 14.05 23.09
C LEU A 328 -10.47 15.02 22.99
N ALA A 329 -10.74 15.46 21.78
CA ALA A 329 -11.69 16.53 21.49
C ALA A 329 -12.35 16.32 20.13
N ASP A 330 -13.55 16.89 19.99
CA ASP A 330 -14.15 17.26 18.71
C ASP A 330 -13.87 18.76 18.44
N PRO A 331 -14.13 19.30 17.26
CA PRO A 331 -13.79 20.70 16.95
C PRO A 331 -14.30 21.72 17.98
N ASP A 332 -15.46 21.47 18.57
CA ASP A 332 -16.15 22.40 19.46
C ASP A 332 -16.00 22.05 20.96
N GLN A 333 -15.42 20.90 21.31
CA GLN A 333 -15.42 20.42 22.70
C GLN A 333 -14.27 19.47 23.03
N VAL A 334 -13.56 19.76 24.11
CA VAL A 334 -12.59 18.85 24.74
C VAL A 334 -13.32 17.93 25.71
N TYR A 335 -13.00 16.64 25.71
CA TYR A 335 -13.63 15.60 26.57
C TYR A 335 -12.73 15.14 27.72
N THR A 336 -11.46 14.90 27.41
CA THR A 336 -10.47 14.48 28.42
C THR A 336 -9.06 14.81 27.95
N VAL A 337 -8.16 14.96 28.93
CA VAL A 337 -6.73 15.14 28.71
C VAL A 337 -5.99 13.98 29.34
N GLY A 338 -5.07 13.36 28.61
CA GLY A 338 -4.08 12.44 29.17
C GLY A 338 -2.81 13.22 29.53
N LEU A 339 -2.21 12.94 30.68
CA LEU A 339 -0.95 13.52 31.12
C LEU A 339 -0.05 12.44 31.73
N VAL A 340 1.16 12.29 31.20
CA VAL A 340 2.11 11.25 31.61
C VAL A 340 3.43 11.89 32.02
N LEU A 341 3.86 11.60 33.24
CA LEU A 341 5.11 12.12 33.79
C LEU A 341 6.26 11.12 33.67
N ASP A 342 5.95 9.83 33.80
CA ASP A 342 6.87 8.70 33.60
C ASP A 342 6.06 7.39 33.49
N GLU A 343 6.73 6.25 33.45
CA GLU A 343 6.12 4.91 33.28
C GLU A 343 5.10 4.51 34.35
N LYS A 344 5.11 5.15 35.52
CA LYS A 344 4.23 4.84 36.69
C LYS A 344 3.22 5.94 36.96
N GLU A 345 3.39 7.10 36.40
CA GLU A 345 2.59 8.28 36.66
C GLU A 345 1.82 8.69 35.40
N ILE A 346 0.73 7.96 35.15
CA ILE A 346 -0.11 8.08 33.97
C ILE A 346 -1.51 8.52 34.41
N TYR A 347 -1.92 9.69 34.00
CA TYR A 347 -3.14 10.34 34.48
C TYR A 347 -4.12 10.61 33.34
N GLN A 348 -5.40 10.37 33.58
CA GLN A 348 -6.50 10.96 32.81
C GLN A 348 -7.14 12.10 33.60
N ILE A 349 -7.47 13.18 32.92
CA ILE A 349 -8.14 14.35 33.48
C ILE A 349 -9.42 14.60 32.71
N PRO A 350 -10.57 14.05 33.15
CA PRO A 350 -11.84 14.24 32.46
C PRO A 350 -12.34 15.69 32.59
N VAL A 351 -12.90 16.22 31.53
CA VAL A 351 -13.58 17.51 31.56
C VAL A 351 -14.89 17.39 32.34
N GLY A 352 -15.07 18.23 33.35
CA GLY A 352 -16.28 18.26 34.17
C GLY A 352 -16.19 19.27 35.31
N GLY A 353 -17.32 19.85 35.73
CA GLY A 353 -17.36 20.81 36.82
C GLY A 353 -16.48 22.04 36.62
N LEU A 354 -15.49 22.23 37.49
CA LEU A 354 -14.53 23.33 37.38
C LEU A 354 -13.37 23.04 36.40
N LEU A 355 -13.16 21.78 36.01
CA LEU A 355 -12.16 21.37 35.05
C LEU A 355 -12.73 21.50 33.63
N THR A 356 -12.84 22.72 33.15
CA THR A 356 -13.30 22.99 31.78
C THR A 356 -12.20 22.68 30.76
N GLY A 357 -12.60 22.44 29.50
CA GLY A 357 -11.65 22.27 28.40
C GLY A 357 -10.67 23.44 28.27
N ASP A 358 -11.18 24.68 28.34
CA ASP A 358 -10.37 25.89 28.25
C ASP A 358 -9.36 26.00 29.42
N TYR A 359 -9.78 25.63 30.64
CA TYR A 359 -8.89 25.61 31.79
C TYR A 359 -7.74 24.60 31.58
N LEU A 360 -8.04 23.37 31.17
CA LEU A 360 -7.03 22.35 30.94
C LEU A 360 -6.10 22.72 29.77
N CYS A 361 -6.63 23.22 28.67
CA CYS A 361 -5.83 23.72 27.56
C CYS A 361 -4.93 24.89 27.96
N GLY A 362 -5.42 25.80 28.81
CA GLY A 362 -4.63 26.87 29.37
C GLY A 362 -3.49 26.36 30.26
N LYS A 363 -3.73 25.30 31.04
CA LYS A 363 -2.67 24.63 31.82
C LYS A 363 -1.62 23.95 30.96
N LEU A 364 -2.03 23.26 29.87
CA LEU A 364 -1.09 22.67 28.92
C LEU A 364 -0.24 23.74 28.23
N LYS A 365 -0.83 24.88 27.87
CA LYS A 365 -0.11 26.00 27.28
C LYS A 365 0.98 26.51 28.25
N ALA A 366 0.60 26.77 29.50
CA ALA A 366 1.53 27.24 30.53
C ALA A 366 2.61 26.19 30.86
N LEU A 367 2.30 24.90 30.75
CA LEU A 367 3.26 23.81 30.96
C LEU A 367 4.37 23.79 29.90
N ALA A 368 4.08 24.16 28.67
CA ALA A 368 5.07 24.25 27.59
C ALA A 368 6.20 25.26 27.85
N ASP A 369 5.99 26.26 28.74
CA ASP A 369 7.04 27.20 29.10
C ASP A 369 8.21 26.52 29.82
N SER A 370 7.98 25.41 30.51
CA SER A 370 8.94 24.75 31.38
C SER A 370 9.35 23.33 30.97
N THR A 371 8.57 22.65 30.11
CA THR A 371 8.83 21.26 29.75
C THR A 371 8.42 20.97 28.31
N VAL A 372 9.00 19.93 27.69
CA VAL A 372 8.64 19.50 26.34
C VAL A 372 7.36 18.67 26.38
N LEU A 373 6.36 19.07 25.59
CA LEU A 373 5.10 18.35 25.44
C LEU A 373 5.22 17.33 24.31
N CYS A 374 5.13 16.05 24.64
CA CYS A 374 5.19 14.95 23.69
C CYS A 374 3.77 14.46 23.35
N ALA A 375 3.39 14.47 22.08
CA ALA A 375 2.08 13.96 21.64
C ALA A 375 2.22 13.06 20.40
N MET A 376 1.19 12.30 20.12
CA MET A 376 1.11 11.50 18.87
C MET A 376 1.02 12.37 17.64
N ASP A 377 0.26 13.45 17.73
CA ASP A 377 -0.03 14.42 16.65
C ASP A 377 -0.15 15.81 17.27
N ILE A 378 0.91 16.62 17.16
CA ILE A 378 0.95 17.97 17.69
C ILE A 378 -0.04 18.88 16.96
N LYS A 379 -0.25 18.69 15.66
CA LYS A 379 -1.23 19.50 14.91
C LYS A 379 -2.65 19.33 15.44
N ALA A 380 -3.01 18.12 15.87
CA ALA A 380 -4.29 17.89 16.54
C ALA A 380 -4.39 18.60 17.89
N VAL A 381 -3.28 18.66 18.65
CA VAL A 381 -3.21 19.40 19.92
C VAL A 381 -3.33 20.90 19.69
N LEU A 382 -2.68 21.46 18.66
CA LEU A 382 -2.69 22.90 18.34
C LEU A 382 -4.09 23.44 18.06
N LYS A 383 -5.03 22.59 17.63
CA LYS A 383 -6.43 23.02 17.42
C LYS A 383 -7.11 23.51 18.68
N HIS A 384 -6.65 23.08 19.85
CA HIS A 384 -7.22 23.41 21.17
C HIS A 384 -6.24 24.12 22.10
N VAL A 385 -4.94 23.82 21.98
CA VAL A 385 -3.89 24.38 22.82
C VAL A 385 -3.00 25.29 21.95
N PRO A 386 -3.05 26.61 22.08
CA PRO A 386 -2.30 27.53 21.24
C PRO A 386 -0.83 27.59 21.64
N LEU A 387 -0.04 26.61 21.21
CA LEU A 387 1.41 26.55 21.34
C LEU A 387 2.06 27.34 20.19
N GLU A 388 3.23 27.92 20.42
CA GLU A 388 3.88 28.82 19.46
C GLU A 388 5.32 28.41 19.12
N GLU A 389 5.96 27.63 19.96
CA GLU A 389 7.39 27.31 19.89
C GLU A 389 7.61 25.83 19.52
N PRO A 390 8.13 25.53 18.32
CA PRO A 390 8.37 24.14 17.90
C PRO A 390 9.30 23.36 18.84
N GLU A 391 10.30 24.02 19.41
CA GLU A 391 11.26 23.41 20.33
C GLU A 391 10.65 22.95 21.67
N LYS A 392 9.43 23.37 21.97
CA LYS A 392 8.69 22.98 23.18
C LYS A 392 7.80 21.77 23.00
N VAL A 393 7.79 21.20 21.83
CA VAL A 393 6.95 20.04 21.50
C VAL A 393 7.72 18.92 20.84
N PHE A 394 7.17 17.72 20.89
CA PHE A 394 7.64 16.55 20.15
C PHE A 394 6.47 15.86 19.49
N ASP A 395 6.51 15.76 18.15
CA ASP A 395 5.51 15.03 17.36
C ASP A 395 6.00 13.62 17.05
N THR A 396 5.37 12.65 17.69
CA THR A 396 5.75 11.23 17.58
C THR A 396 5.41 10.64 16.23
N GLY A 397 4.26 11.02 15.66
CA GLY A 397 3.82 10.56 14.35
C GLY A 397 4.75 11.02 13.23
N VAL A 398 5.18 12.28 13.26
CA VAL A 398 6.16 12.83 12.31
C VAL A 398 7.54 12.18 12.45
N ALA A 399 8.00 11.94 13.67
CA ALA A 399 9.28 11.24 13.92
C ALA A 399 9.25 9.81 13.35
N ALA A 400 8.19 9.06 13.65
CA ALA A 400 8.01 7.70 13.17
C ALA A 400 7.84 7.64 11.63
N TYR A 401 7.15 8.62 11.05
CA TYR A 401 7.04 8.74 9.59
C TYR A 401 8.41 8.93 8.92
N LEU A 402 9.27 9.78 9.44
CA LEU A 402 10.60 9.96 8.88
C LEU A 402 11.41 8.66 8.89
N LEU A 403 11.29 7.88 9.97
CA LEU A 403 12.00 6.59 10.10
C LEU A 403 11.44 5.52 9.16
N ASN A 404 10.14 5.51 8.89
CA ASN A 404 9.53 4.58 7.94
C ASN A 404 8.35 5.21 7.17
N PRO A 405 8.62 5.93 6.07
CA PRO A 405 7.58 6.63 5.29
C PRO A 405 6.71 5.71 4.41
N LEU A 406 6.90 4.38 4.49
CA LEU A 406 6.13 3.39 3.71
C LEU A 406 4.87 2.91 4.43
N LYS A 407 4.71 3.24 5.70
CA LYS A 407 3.52 2.89 6.46
C LYS A 407 2.33 3.75 6.05
N SER A 408 1.14 3.17 6.16
CA SER A 408 -0.12 3.87 5.90
C SER A 408 -0.65 4.66 7.10
N SER A 409 -0.16 4.35 8.31
CA SER A 409 -0.57 4.98 9.57
C SER A 409 0.50 4.84 10.65
N TYR A 410 0.46 5.72 11.64
CA TYR A 410 1.38 5.78 12.76
C TYR A 410 0.57 5.86 14.05
N THR A 411 -0.03 4.74 14.46
CA THR A 411 -0.85 4.64 15.68
C THR A 411 0.03 4.40 16.90
N TYR A 412 -0.46 4.75 18.10
CA TYR A 412 0.31 4.59 19.33
C TYR A 412 0.67 3.12 19.60
N ASP A 413 -0.22 2.18 19.31
CA ASP A 413 0.03 0.75 19.48
C ASP A 413 1.07 0.22 18.49
N ASP A 414 1.10 0.74 17.25
CA ASP A 414 2.16 0.43 16.28
C ASP A 414 3.52 0.98 16.74
N ILE A 415 3.55 2.22 17.25
CA ILE A 415 4.78 2.86 17.73
C ILE A 415 5.29 2.18 19.00
N ALA A 416 4.39 1.84 19.94
CA ALA A 416 4.77 1.09 21.14
C ALA A 416 5.43 -0.24 20.79
N ARG A 417 4.84 -0.99 19.87
CA ARG A 417 5.37 -2.27 19.41
C ARG A 417 6.72 -2.13 18.71
N GLU A 418 6.90 -1.09 17.88
CA GLU A 418 8.11 -0.92 17.07
C GLU A 418 9.29 -0.30 17.86
N TYR A 419 9.00 0.61 18.79
CA TYR A 419 10.01 1.42 19.45
C TYR A 419 10.08 1.24 20.98
N LEU A 420 9.16 0.50 21.60
CA LEU A 420 9.15 0.21 23.04
C LEU A 420 9.23 -1.30 23.29
N ASP A 421 10.30 -1.92 22.81
CA ASP A 421 10.66 -3.33 23.02
C ASP A 421 9.52 -4.33 22.75
N GLY A 422 8.72 -4.06 21.70
CA GLY A 422 7.60 -4.92 21.31
C GLY A 422 6.39 -4.81 22.21
N MET A 423 6.25 -3.72 22.99
CA MET A 423 5.11 -3.50 23.88
C MET A 423 3.78 -3.57 23.11
N MET A 424 2.91 -4.45 23.56
CA MET A 424 1.57 -4.65 23.00
C MET A 424 0.56 -3.85 23.80
N LEU A 425 -0.07 -2.89 23.11
CA LEU A 425 -1.14 -2.06 23.68
C LEU A 425 -2.44 -2.32 22.89
N PRO A 426 -3.62 -2.22 23.55
CA PRO A 426 -4.89 -2.34 22.84
C PRO A 426 -5.02 -1.21 21.82
N ALA A 427 -5.45 -1.53 20.59
CA ALA A 427 -5.72 -0.52 19.58
C ALA A 427 -6.96 0.32 19.95
N LYS A 428 -7.13 1.46 19.28
CA LYS A 428 -8.33 2.31 19.49
C LYS A 428 -9.63 1.52 19.28
N GLU A 429 -9.67 0.64 18.29
CA GLU A 429 -10.81 -0.19 17.96
C GLU A 429 -11.16 -1.21 19.05
N ASP A 430 -10.15 -1.66 19.80
CA ASP A 430 -10.34 -2.59 20.92
C ASP A 430 -10.94 -1.86 22.14
N LEU A 431 -10.62 -0.59 22.34
CA LEU A 431 -11.09 0.23 23.45
C LEU A 431 -12.44 0.90 23.18
N LEU A 432 -12.60 1.50 22.00
CA LEU A 432 -13.74 2.35 21.66
C LEU A 432 -14.58 1.78 20.51
N GLY A 433 -14.14 0.72 19.83
CA GLY A 433 -14.82 0.18 18.67
C GLY A 433 -15.04 1.25 17.58
N LYS A 434 -16.29 1.44 17.19
CA LYS A 434 -16.73 2.49 16.26
C LYS A 434 -17.43 3.67 16.96
N THR A 435 -17.36 3.72 18.26
CA THR A 435 -17.99 4.76 19.08
C THR A 435 -17.29 6.09 18.87
N SER A 436 -18.03 7.18 18.69
CA SER A 436 -17.47 8.54 18.61
C SER A 436 -16.93 9.00 19.96
N LEU A 437 -15.97 9.95 19.98
CA LEU A 437 -15.40 10.46 21.24
C LEU A 437 -16.49 11.03 22.15
N LYS A 438 -17.44 11.78 21.59
CA LYS A 438 -18.59 12.33 22.33
C LYS A 438 -19.41 11.24 23.00
N LYS A 439 -19.77 10.20 22.25
CA LYS A 439 -20.56 9.10 22.80
C LYS A 439 -19.78 8.29 23.84
N ALA A 440 -18.48 8.04 23.62
CA ALA A 440 -17.62 7.39 24.60
C ALA A 440 -17.49 8.23 25.89
N TRP A 441 -17.45 9.55 25.77
CA TRP A 441 -17.46 10.45 26.92
C TRP A 441 -18.77 10.37 27.71
N GLU A 442 -19.91 10.21 27.05
CA GLU A 442 -21.24 10.12 27.69
C GLU A 442 -21.50 8.73 28.30
N GLU A 443 -21.04 7.64 27.69
CA GLU A 443 -21.43 6.26 28.03
C GLU A 443 -20.27 5.36 28.48
N GLU A 444 -19.02 5.64 28.07
CA GLU A 444 -17.85 4.76 28.22
C GLU A 444 -16.60 5.53 28.71
N MET A 445 -16.77 6.39 29.72
CA MET A 445 -15.74 7.33 30.22
C MET A 445 -14.41 6.65 30.58
N GLU A 446 -14.44 5.43 31.14
CA GLU A 446 -13.25 4.67 31.52
C GLU A 446 -12.44 4.25 30.26
N CYS A 447 -13.11 3.73 29.24
CA CYS A 447 -12.47 3.36 27.98
C CYS A 447 -11.86 4.57 27.29
N LEU A 448 -12.56 5.71 27.29
CA LEU A 448 -12.06 6.97 26.74
C LEU A 448 -10.84 7.47 27.52
N GLY A 449 -10.87 7.37 28.84
CA GLY A 449 -9.75 7.73 29.71
C GLY A 449 -8.52 6.85 29.46
N ASN A 450 -8.72 5.55 29.37
CA ASN A 450 -7.64 4.61 29.05
C ASN A 450 -7.02 4.92 27.66
N TYR A 451 -7.87 5.21 26.67
CA TYR A 451 -7.38 5.63 25.36
C TYR A 451 -6.56 6.93 25.43
N ALA A 452 -7.00 7.93 26.21
CA ALA A 452 -6.22 9.15 26.43
C ALA A 452 -4.87 8.87 27.10
N CYS A 453 -4.85 7.96 28.09
CA CYS A 453 -3.61 7.54 28.76
C CYS A 453 -2.62 6.89 27.81
N TYR A 454 -3.05 5.97 26.95
CA TYR A 454 -2.17 5.35 25.95
C TYR A 454 -1.64 6.36 24.93
N GLN A 455 -2.50 7.27 24.47
CA GLN A 455 -2.14 8.35 23.53
C GLN A 455 -1.10 9.33 24.12
N ALA A 456 -1.04 9.49 25.43
CA ALA A 456 -0.06 10.30 26.13
C ALA A 456 1.20 9.52 26.53
N PHE A 457 1.03 8.24 26.89
CA PHE A 457 2.11 7.37 27.38
C PHE A 457 3.15 7.10 26.31
N VAL A 458 2.72 6.67 25.12
CA VAL A 458 3.64 6.26 24.05
C VAL A 458 4.54 7.42 23.60
N PRO A 459 4.05 8.63 23.33
CA PRO A 459 4.93 9.78 23.02
C PRO A 459 5.98 10.08 24.08
N CYS A 460 5.58 10.00 25.35
CA CYS A 460 6.49 10.25 26.47
C CYS A 460 7.63 9.23 26.51
N MET A 461 7.32 7.95 26.36
CA MET A 461 8.29 6.86 26.44
C MET A 461 9.14 6.73 25.16
N ALA A 462 8.53 6.89 23.99
CA ALA A 462 9.19 6.69 22.72
C ALA A 462 10.11 7.83 22.28
N ARG A 463 9.96 9.05 22.83
CA ARG A 463 10.75 10.23 22.41
C ARG A 463 12.24 9.95 22.37
N GLY A 464 12.80 9.39 23.45
CA GLY A 464 14.24 9.13 23.54
C GLY A 464 14.73 8.20 22.43
N VAL A 465 14.05 7.06 22.25
CA VAL A 465 14.37 6.07 21.23
C VAL A 465 14.20 6.62 19.81
N LEU A 466 13.13 7.38 19.56
CA LEU A 466 12.89 7.98 18.26
C LEU A 466 13.94 9.02 17.89
N LEU A 467 14.35 9.86 18.85
CA LEU A 467 15.40 10.84 18.64
C LEU A 467 16.76 10.17 18.37
N GLU A 468 17.11 9.12 19.12
CA GLU A 468 18.33 8.34 18.88
C GLU A 468 18.32 7.73 17.46
N LYS A 469 17.20 7.13 17.04
CA LYS A 469 17.07 6.59 15.68
C LYS A 469 17.12 7.66 14.60
N LEU A 470 16.58 8.85 14.83
CA LEU A 470 16.72 9.99 13.92
C LEU A 470 18.17 10.45 13.81
N ASP A 471 18.92 10.43 14.91
CA ASP A 471 20.35 10.74 14.92
C ASP A 471 21.16 9.67 14.16
N GLU A 472 20.93 8.37 14.44
CA GLU A 472 21.57 7.24 13.74
C GLU A 472 21.31 7.25 12.24
N THR A 473 20.12 7.65 11.83
CA THR A 473 19.75 7.73 10.42
C THR A 473 20.15 9.03 9.75
N GLY A 474 20.64 10.03 10.49
CA GLY A 474 21.01 11.36 10.00
C GLY A 474 19.80 12.23 9.64
N MET A 475 18.59 11.86 10.07
CA MET A 475 17.36 12.61 9.77
C MET A 475 16.95 13.60 10.88
N ARG A 476 17.76 13.75 11.94
CA ARG A 476 17.47 14.65 13.04
C ARG A 476 17.22 16.09 12.58
N LYS A 477 18.07 16.59 11.67
CA LYS A 477 17.89 17.93 11.10
C LYS A 477 16.61 18.06 10.27
N VAL A 478 16.25 17.03 9.52
CA VAL A 478 14.99 17.03 8.76
C VAL A 478 13.81 17.15 9.71
N TYR A 479 13.86 16.46 10.86
CA TYR A 479 12.84 16.55 11.88
C TYR A 479 12.79 17.94 12.52
N ASP A 480 13.90 18.40 13.08
CA ASP A 480 13.95 19.62 13.89
C ASP A 480 13.78 20.91 13.04
N GLU A 481 14.37 20.96 11.83
CA GLU A 481 14.44 22.19 11.04
C GLU A 481 13.37 22.27 9.94
N ILE A 482 12.79 21.14 9.51
CA ILE A 482 11.83 21.11 8.40
C ILE A 482 10.45 20.64 8.89
N GLU A 483 10.36 19.42 9.42
CA GLU A 483 9.05 18.79 9.65
C GLU A 483 8.34 19.30 10.90
N LEU A 484 9.05 19.50 11.99
CA LEU A 484 8.43 19.97 13.24
C LEU A 484 7.92 21.42 13.13
N PRO A 485 8.69 22.39 12.57
CA PRO A 485 8.15 23.73 12.31
C PRO A 485 6.97 23.72 11.33
N LEU A 486 7.01 22.82 10.34
CA LEU A 486 5.92 22.69 9.36
C LEU A 486 4.56 22.35 10.01
N VAL A 487 4.54 21.63 11.14
CA VAL A 487 3.31 21.34 11.88
C VAL A 487 2.54 22.63 12.20
N PHE A 488 3.24 23.67 12.63
CA PHE A 488 2.67 24.99 12.98
C PHE A 488 2.22 25.76 11.73
N THR A 489 3.02 25.72 10.67
CA THR A 489 2.66 26.33 9.38
C THR A 489 1.37 25.73 8.84
N LEU A 490 1.26 24.39 8.85
CA LEU A 490 0.07 23.68 8.36
C LEU A 490 -1.16 23.92 9.25
N ASP A 491 -0.99 23.94 10.57
CA ASP A 491 -2.07 24.28 11.50
C ASP A 491 -2.64 25.68 11.21
N SER A 492 -1.76 26.66 10.98
CA SER A 492 -2.17 28.01 10.57
C SER A 492 -2.96 28.02 9.27
N MET A 493 -2.48 27.30 8.26
CA MET A 493 -3.16 27.17 6.96
C MET A 493 -4.55 26.52 7.11
N GLU A 494 -4.65 25.47 7.91
CA GLU A 494 -5.93 24.78 8.18
C GLU A 494 -6.90 25.67 8.93
N LYS A 495 -6.44 26.44 9.91
CA LYS A 495 -7.26 27.38 10.68
C LYS A 495 -7.82 28.51 9.83
N TRP A 496 -7.00 29.08 8.97
CA TRP A 496 -7.45 30.16 8.09
C TRP A 496 -8.34 29.63 6.96
N GLY A 497 -7.97 28.51 6.31
CA GLY A 497 -8.66 28.02 5.13
C GLY A 497 -8.64 29.01 3.97
N ILE A 498 -9.41 28.74 2.93
CA ILE A 498 -9.54 29.59 1.73
C ILE A 498 -10.98 29.99 1.49
N SER A 499 -11.22 31.26 1.22
CA SER A 499 -12.56 31.80 0.98
C SER A 499 -13.12 31.38 -0.38
N VAL A 500 -14.42 31.08 -0.42
CA VAL A 500 -15.11 30.55 -1.60
C VAL A 500 -16.46 31.23 -1.81
N LYS A 501 -16.72 31.66 -3.04
CA LYS A 501 -18.02 32.15 -3.46
C LYS A 501 -18.98 30.98 -3.74
N GLY A 502 -19.70 30.51 -2.72
CA GLY A 502 -20.59 29.35 -2.81
C GLY A 502 -21.66 29.44 -3.88
N GLU A 503 -22.31 30.62 -4.06
CA GLU A 503 -23.31 30.79 -5.09
C GLU A 503 -22.77 30.75 -6.52
N GLU A 504 -21.53 31.23 -6.74
CA GLU A 504 -20.88 31.13 -8.04
C GLU A 504 -20.49 29.67 -8.32
N LEU A 505 -20.04 28.93 -7.31
CA LEU A 505 -19.73 27.52 -7.42
C LEU A 505 -20.97 26.70 -7.76
N LYS A 506 -22.10 26.98 -7.12
CA LYS A 506 -23.41 26.37 -7.42
C LYS A 506 -23.86 26.66 -8.85
N SER A 507 -23.77 27.94 -9.27
CA SER A 507 -24.10 28.35 -10.64
C SER A 507 -23.23 27.63 -11.68
N TYR A 508 -21.95 27.46 -11.38
CA TYR A 508 -21.03 26.67 -12.20
C TYR A 508 -21.46 25.18 -12.28
N GLY A 509 -21.85 24.57 -11.18
CA GLY A 509 -22.39 23.21 -11.13
C GLY A 509 -23.64 23.00 -11.98
N GLU A 510 -24.58 23.97 -11.98
CA GLU A 510 -25.78 23.92 -12.83
C GLU A 510 -25.44 24.04 -14.32
N LYS A 511 -24.47 24.86 -14.71
CA LYS A 511 -24.00 24.91 -16.10
C LYS A 511 -23.39 23.58 -16.56
N LEU A 512 -22.60 22.94 -15.73
CA LEU A 512 -22.06 21.60 -16.03
C LEU A 512 -23.19 20.58 -16.19
N LYS A 513 -24.20 20.61 -15.35
CA LYS A 513 -25.35 19.69 -15.38
C LYS A 513 -26.08 19.74 -16.71
N VAL A 514 -26.34 20.95 -17.23
CA VAL A 514 -26.99 21.10 -18.55
C VAL A 514 -26.19 20.38 -19.65
N ARG A 515 -24.89 20.64 -19.71
CA ARG A 515 -24.01 20.01 -20.71
C ARG A 515 -23.89 18.49 -20.52
N ILE A 516 -23.82 18.00 -19.29
CA ILE A 516 -23.82 16.57 -18.98
C ILE A 516 -25.09 15.91 -19.50
N GLN A 517 -26.27 16.51 -19.30
CA GLN A 517 -27.53 15.96 -19.78
C GLN A 517 -27.66 15.97 -21.31
N GLU A 518 -27.08 16.96 -21.99
CA GLU A 518 -26.98 16.96 -23.45
C GLU A 518 -26.12 15.80 -23.96
N LEU A 519 -24.94 15.64 -23.40
CA LEU A 519 -24.02 14.55 -23.76
C LEU A 519 -24.63 13.18 -23.47
N GLU A 520 -25.28 12.99 -22.34
CA GLU A 520 -25.97 11.75 -21.99
C GLU A 520 -26.99 11.34 -23.06
N LYS A 521 -27.84 12.27 -23.51
CA LYS A 521 -28.78 12.02 -24.58
C LYS A 521 -28.10 11.69 -25.91
N THR A 522 -27.04 12.42 -26.27
CA THR A 522 -26.27 12.18 -27.48
C THR A 522 -25.62 10.79 -27.46
N ILE A 523 -24.97 10.42 -26.37
CA ILE A 523 -24.34 9.12 -26.18
C ILE A 523 -25.35 7.98 -26.28
N TRP A 524 -26.55 8.12 -25.67
CA TRP A 524 -27.60 7.11 -25.77
C TRP A 524 -28.16 6.99 -27.18
N GLN A 525 -28.29 8.09 -27.90
CA GLN A 525 -28.68 8.08 -29.31
C GLN A 525 -27.66 7.35 -30.19
N GLU A 526 -26.36 7.65 -30.00
CA GLU A 526 -25.28 6.99 -30.73
C GLU A 526 -25.12 5.51 -30.36
N ALA A 527 -25.37 5.14 -29.10
CA ALA A 527 -25.39 3.76 -28.64
C ALA A 527 -26.64 2.97 -29.07
N GLY A 528 -27.73 3.68 -29.36
CA GLY A 528 -29.04 3.10 -29.72
C GLY A 528 -29.81 2.52 -28.51
N GLU A 529 -29.37 2.81 -27.28
CA GLU A 529 -30.08 2.43 -26.06
C GLU A 529 -29.59 3.27 -24.88
N GLU A 530 -30.42 3.38 -23.83
CA GLU A 530 -30.06 4.00 -22.56
C GLU A 530 -29.27 3.02 -21.69
N PHE A 531 -28.18 3.49 -21.11
CA PHE A 531 -27.35 2.71 -20.20
C PHE A 531 -26.62 3.64 -19.23
N ASN A 532 -26.04 3.08 -18.15
CA ASN A 532 -25.23 3.85 -17.22
C ASN A 532 -23.81 4.06 -17.77
N ILE A 533 -23.53 5.27 -18.29
CA ILE A 533 -22.27 5.69 -18.90
C ILE A 533 -21.11 5.62 -17.87
N ASN A 534 -21.41 5.82 -16.59
CA ASN A 534 -20.45 5.73 -15.50
C ASN A 534 -20.14 4.27 -15.08
N SER A 535 -20.85 3.28 -15.60
CA SER A 535 -20.57 1.86 -15.35
C SER A 535 -19.54 1.33 -16.35
N PRO A 536 -18.29 1.06 -15.97
CA PRO A 536 -17.27 0.52 -16.87
C PRO A 536 -17.72 -0.79 -17.55
N LYS A 537 -18.51 -1.59 -16.84
CA LYS A 537 -19.02 -2.87 -17.35
C LYS A 537 -20.02 -2.65 -18.48
N GLN A 538 -21.04 -1.80 -18.27
CA GLN A 538 -22.05 -1.51 -19.30
C GLN A 538 -21.43 -0.80 -20.49
N LEU A 539 -20.61 0.22 -20.23
CA LEU A 539 -19.91 0.95 -21.29
C LEU A 539 -19.01 0.04 -22.13
N GLY A 540 -18.28 -0.89 -21.49
CA GLY A 540 -17.44 -1.85 -22.21
C GLY A 540 -18.23 -2.76 -23.15
N VAL A 541 -19.41 -3.22 -22.75
CA VAL A 541 -20.32 -4.00 -23.59
C VAL A 541 -20.82 -3.16 -24.77
N ILE A 542 -21.26 -1.92 -24.53
CA ILE A 542 -21.73 -1.02 -25.59
C ILE A 542 -20.65 -0.76 -26.63
N LEU A 543 -19.45 -0.35 -26.20
CA LEU A 543 -18.37 0.05 -27.12
C LEU A 543 -17.80 -1.14 -27.89
N PHE A 544 -17.50 -2.25 -27.21
CA PHE A 544 -16.69 -3.32 -27.78
C PHE A 544 -17.47 -4.54 -28.24
N GLU A 545 -18.70 -4.77 -27.72
CA GLU A 545 -19.53 -5.88 -28.18
C GLU A 545 -20.66 -5.43 -29.13
N LYS A 546 -21.37 -4.33 -28.78
CA LYS A 546 -22.50 -3.86 -29.58
C LYS A 546 -22.05 -3.00 -30.76
N LEU A 547 -21.20 -1.99 -30.53
CA LEU A 547 -20.68 -1.11 -31.57
C LEU A 547 -19.46 -1.67 -32.27
N GLY A 548 -18.83 -2.73 -31.73
CA GLY A 548 -17.72 -3.44 -32.35
C GLY A 548 -16.44 -2.60 -32.50
N LEU A 549 -16.18 -1.64 -31.62
CA LEU A 549 -14.99 -0.77 -31.72
C LEU A 549 -13.71 -1.60 -31.55
N PRO A 550 -12.61 -1.24 -32.25
CA PRO A 550 -11.34 -1.95 -32.17
C PRO A 550 -10.64 -1.74 -30.84
N GLY A 551 -9.69 -2.61 -30.49
CA GLY A 551 -8.77 -2.40 -29.36
C GLY A 551 -9.33 -2.69 -27.96
N GLY A 552 -10.49 -3.31 -27.84
CA GLY A 552 -11.08 -3.70 -26.54
C GLY A 552 -10.19 -4.66 -25.76
N LYS A 553 -9.51 -4.17 -24.71
CA LYS A 553 -8.70 -5.00 -23.81
C LYS A 553 -9.60 -5.66 -22.77
N LYS A 554 -9.78 -7.00 -22.88
CA LYS A 554 -10.52 -7.78 -21.87
C LYS A 554 -9.74 -7.85 -20.55
N THR A 555 -10.43 -7.53 -19.48
CA THR A 555 -9.96 -7.70 -18.09
C THR A 555 -10.75 -8.83 -17.43
N LYS A 556 -10.38 -9.22 -16.21
CA LYS A 556 -11.13 -10.23 -15.42
C LYS A 556 -12.60 -9.84 -15.17
N THR A 557 -12.94 -8.55 -15.25
CA THR A 557 -14.27 -8.01 -14.93
C THR A 557 -15.06 -7.50 -16.15
N GLY A 558 -14.49 -7.60 -17.35
CA GLY A 558 -15.06 -7.08 -18.60
C GLY A 558 -14.04 -6.33 -19.44
N TYR A 559 -14.49 -5.48 -20.35
CA TYR A 559 -13.60 -4.63 -21.13
C TYR A 559 -13.09 -3.45 -20.31
N SER A 560 -11.81 -3.10 -20.48
CA SER A 560 -11.25 -1.88 -19.90
C SER A 560 -11.79 -0.67 -20.67
N THR A 561 -12.35 0.28 -19.93
CA THR A 561 -12.77 1.60 -20.43
C THR A 561 -11.95 2.71 -19.79
N ALA A 562 -10.68 2.44 -19.49
CA ALA A 562 -9.74 3.43 -18.95
C ALA A 562 -9.46 4.54 -19.99
N ALA A 563 -9.14 5.73 -19.51
CA ALA A 563 -8.98 6.90 -20.37
C ALA A 563 -7.95 6.68 -21.47
N ASP A 564 -6.82 6.05 -21.17
CA ASP A 564 -5.75 5.73 -22.12
C ASP A 564 -6.18 4.85 -23.30
N ILE A 565 -7.21 4.02 -23.10
CA ILE A 565 -7.81 3.18 -24.16
C ILE A 565 -8.81 4.01 -24.97
N LEU A 566 -9.65 4.78 -24.29
CA LEU A 566 -10.65 5.61 -24.93
C LEU A 566 -10.03 6.76 -25.72
N ASP A 567 -8.99 7.41 -25.23
CA ASP A 567 -8.28 8.48 -25.91
C ASP A 567 -7.76 8.05 -27.29
N LYS A 568 -7.29 6.81 -27.43
CA LYS A 568 -6.83 6.24 -28.71
C LYS A 568 -7.96 6.05 -29.72
N LEU A 569 -9.19 5.91 -29.26
CA LEU A 569 -10.37 5.71 -30.08
C LEU A 569 -11.12 7.02 -30.38
N ALA A 570 -10.87 8.05 -29.59
CA ALA A 570 -11.59 9.32 -29.65
C ALA A 570 -11.41 10.07 -30.99
N ALA A 571 -10.26 9.87 -31.66
CA ALA A 571 -9.99 10.51 -32.95
C ALA A 571 -10.92 9.97 -34.07
N ASP A 572 -11.27 8.69 -33.99
CA ASP A 572 -12.02 7.99 -35.05
C ASP A 572 -13.51 7.76 -34.71
N HIS A 573 -13.90 7.98 -33.43
CA HIS A 573 -15.24 7.63 -32.94
C HIS A 573 -15.85 8.76 -32.10
N ALA A 574 -16.90 9.43 -32.65
CA ALA A 574 -17.59 10.54 -31.99
C ALA A 574 -18.12 10.16 -30.61
N ILE A 575 -18.79 9.03 -30.48
CA ILE A 575 -19.32 8.53 -29.19
C ILE A 575 -18.24 8.43 -28.10
N VAL A 576 -17.01 8.03 -28.46
CA VAL A 576 -15.91 7.92 -27.52
C VAL A 576 -15.44 9.28 -27.03
N LYS A 577 -15.41 10.27 -27.93
CA LYS A 577 -15.11 11.66 -27.59
C LYS A 577 -16.16 12.22 -26.62
N ASP A 578 -17.43 12.00 -26.91
CA ASP A 578 -18.54 12.47 -26.05
C ASP A 578 -18.55 11.77 -24.69
N ILE A 579 -18.21 10.47 -24.62
CA ILE A 579 -18.05 9.75 -23.35
C ILE A 579 -16.88 10.31 -22.52
N LEU A 580 -15.75 10.64 -23.13
CA LEU A 580 -14.62 11.26 -22.44
C LEU A 580 -15.02 12.63 -21.88
N GLU A 581 -15.68 13.48 -22.67
CA GLU A 581 -16.19 14.77 -22.22
C GLU A 581 -17.22 14.59 -21.09
N TYR A 582 -18.19 13.69 -21.24
CA TYR A 582 -19.18 13.35 -20.23
C TYR A 582 -18.54 12.95 -18.89
N ARG A 583 -17.57 12.04 -18.91
CA ARG A 583 -16.86 11.59 -17.71
C ARG A 583 -16.08 12.72 -17.04
N GLN A 584 -15.43 13.57 -17.83
CA GLN A 584 -14.71 14.73 -17.34
C GLN A 584 -15.64 15.72 -16.65
N LEU A 585 -16.75 16.08 -17.29
CA LEU A 585 -17.74 17.02 -16.73
C LEU A 585 -18.44 16.45 -15.51
N THR A 586 -18.78 15.16 -15.51
CA THR A 586 -19.38 14.48 -14.36
C THR A 586 -18.44 14.49 -13.16
N LYS A 587 -17.13 14.26 -13.38
CA LYS A 587 -16.12 14.34 -12.33
C LYS A 587 -15.97 15.79 -11.81
N LEU A 588 -15.92 16.78 -12.72
CA LEU A 588 -15.86 18.19 -12.34
C LEU A 588 -17.07 18.59 -11.48
N LYS A 589 -18.26 18.15 -11.88
CA LYS A 589 -19.47 18.44 -11.13
C LYS A 589 -19.48 17.75 -9.77
N SER A 590 -19.36 16.44 -9.74
CA SER A 590 -19.52 15.65 -8.50
C SER A 590 -18.42 15.93 -7.48
N THR A 591 -17.15 15.98 -7.92
CA THR A 591 -16.01 16.12 -7.01
C THR A 591 -15.76 17.57 -6.62
N TYR A 592 -15.86 18.50 -7.58
CA TYR A 592 -15.46 19.88 -7.32
C TYR A 592 -16.66 20.82 -7.13
N ALA A 593 -17.65 20.84 -8.02
CA ALA A 593 -18.77 21.75 -7.83
C ALA A 593 -19.64 21.36 -6.62
N ASP A 594 -20.13 20.13 -6.59
CA ASP A 594 -21.00 19.64 -5.51
C ASP A 594 -20.17 19.29 -4.26
N GLY A 595 -19.01 18.61 -4.43
CA GLY A 595 -18.15 18.17 -3.33
C GLY A 595 -17.58 19.34 -2.52
N LEU A 596 -17.06 20.38 -3.18
CA LEU A 596 -16.57 21.58 -2.49
C LEU A 596 -17.71 22.37 -1.85
N GLY A 597 -18.87 22.47 -2.54
CA GLY A 597 -20.04 23.15 -2.01
C GLY A 597 -20.53 22.60 -0.67
N ASN A 598 -20.38 21.30 -0.44
CA ASN A 598 -20.80 20.62 0.79
C ASN A 598 -19.85 20.83 1.98
N VAL A 599 -18.63 21.33 1.75
CA VAL A 599 -17.61 21.52 2.79
C VAL A 599 -17.26 22.98 3.06
N ILE A 600 -18.02 23.91 2.49
CA ILE A 600 -17.89 25.33 2.81
C ILE A 600 -18.34 25.55 4.26
N GLY A 601 -17.46 26.08 5.09
CA GLY A 601 -17.72 26.41 6.49
C GLY A 601 -18.75 27.55 6.65
N LYS A 602 -19.23 27.75 7.87
CA LYS A 602 -20.14 28.86 8.22
C LYS A 602 -19.52 30.24 7.98
N ASP A 603 -18.22 30.33 7.97
CA ASP A 603 -17.40 31.52 7.68
C ASP A 603 -17.21 31.75 6.16
N GLY A 604 -17.77 30.90 5.30
CA GLY A 604 -17.63 31.00 3.86
C GLY A 604 -16.26 30.48 3.33
N ARG A 605 -15.52 29.77 4.15
CA ARG A 605 -14.17 29.26 3.80
C ARG A 605 -14.17 27.73 3.73
N ILE A 606 -13.22 27.18 3.01
CA ILE A 606 -12.92 25.75 2.99
C ILE A 606 -11.64 25.52 3.78
N HIS A 607 -11.73 24.67 4.80
CA HIS A 607 -10.62 24.23 5.65
C HIS A 607 -10.18 22.83 5.24
N SER A 608 -9.20 22.75 4.35
CA SER A 608 -8.61 21.46 3.95
C SER A 608 -7.68 20.94 5.03
N THR A 609 -7.51 19.65 5.11
CA THR A 609 -6.49 19.01 5.96
C THR A 609 -5.21 18.78 5.15
N PHE A 610 -4.08 19.27 5.62
CA PHE A 610 -2.77 19.08 5.01
C PHE A 610 -1.98 18.01 5.76
N ASN A 611 -1.73 16.87 5.10
CA ASN A 611 -1.08 15.72 5.70
C ASN A 611 0.41 15.68 5.37
N GLN A 612 1.24 15.61 6.39
CA GLN A 612 2.69 15.54 6.32
C GLN A 612 3.23 14.11 6.23
N THR A 613 2.46 13.10 6.68
CA THR A 613 2.89 11.74 6.95
C THR A 613 2.33 10.70 5.98
N ILE A 614 1.77 11.13 4.84
CA ILE A 614 1.10 10.22 3.88
C ILE A 614 2.01 9.83 2.72
N THR A 615 2.74 10.80 2.14
CA THR A 615 3.52 10.53 0.94
C THR A 615 4.91 10.02 1.28
N ALA A 616 5.37 9.01 0.59
CA ALA A 616 6.70 8.45 0.83
C ALA A 616 7.86 9.34 0.29
N THR A 617 7.55 10.39 -0.48
CA THR A 617 8.53 11.33 -1.05
C THR A 617 8.74 12.58 -0.21
N GLY A 618 7.99 12.77 0.87
CA GLY A 618 8.02 13.99 1.67
C GLY A 618 7.07 15.09 1.19
N ARG A 619 6.35 14.91 0.08
CA ARG A 619 5.34 15.89 -0.36
C ARG A 619 4.19 15.96 0.64
N ILE A 620 3.60 17.14 0.78
CA ILE A 620 2.35 17.35 1.52
C ILE A 620 1.19 16.84 0.66
N SER A 621 0.21 16.20 1.27
CA SER A 621 -1.05 15.87 0.61
C SER A 621 -2.21 16.64 1.24
N SER A 622 -3.24 16.94 0.45
CA SER A 622 -4.44 17.65 0.89
C SER A 622 -5.65 16.71 0.83
N THR A 623 -6.44 16.69 1.89
CA THR A 623 -7.66 15.88 2.01
C THR A 623 -8.79 16.70 2.65
N ASP A 624 -9.99 16.27 2.47
CA ASP A 624 -11.22 16.76 3.10
C ASP A 624 -11.46 18.29 3.00
N PRO A 625 -11.41 18.88 1.78
CA PRO A 625 -11.26 18.29 0.46
C PRO A 625 -9.82 18.36 -0.07
N ASN A 626 -9.51 17.58 -1.12
CA ASN A 626 -8.23 17.70 -1.81
C ASN A 626 -8.24 18.91 -2.76
N LEU A 627 -7.61 20.00 -2.35
CA LEU A 627 -7.49 21.24 -3.15
C LEU A 627 -6.29 21.22 -4.12
N GLN A 628 -5.33 20.31 -3.95
CA GLN A 628 -4.15 20.20 -4.81
C GLN A 628 -4.44 19.57 -6.17
N ASN A 629 -5.58 18.90 -6.33
CA ASN A 629 -5.96 18.18 -7.53
C ASN A 629 -7.02 18.90 -8.39
N ILE A 630 -7.28 20.18 -8.16
CA ILE A 630 -8.19 20.97 -9.00
C ILE A 630 -7.60 21.07 -10.41
N PRO A 631 -8.31 20.60 -11.47
CA PRO A 631 -7.74 20.50 -12.81
C PRO A 631 -7.31 21.85 -13.38
N VAL A 632 -6.09 21.95 -13.90
CA VAL A 632 -5.53 23.16 -14.53
C VAL A 632 -5.38 23.05 -16.04
N ARG A 633 -5.34 21.83 -16.58
CA ARG A 633 -5.11 21.61 -18.04
C ARG A 633 -6.35 21.88 -18.89
N MET A 634 -7.53 21.72 -18.30
CA MET A 634 -8.80 21.94 -18.97
C MET A 634 -9.32 23.33 -18.63
N GLU A 635 -9.80 24.05 -19.63
CA GLU A 635 -10.37 25.39 -19.43
C GLU A 635 -11.52 25.39 -18.41
N LEU A 636 -12.47 24.45 -18.55
CA LEU A 636 -13.57 24.29 -17.60
C LEU A 636 -13.07 23.96 -16.18
N GLY A 637 -12.05 23.16 -16.03
CA GLY A 637 -11.42 22.87 -14.73
C GLY A 637 -10.79 24.12 -14.11
N ARG A 638 -10.08 24.91 -14.91
CA ARG A 638 -9.48 26.19 -14.48
C ARG A 638 -10.53 27.19 -13.99
N LEU A 639 -11.73 27.19 -14.58
CA LEU A 639 -12.81 28.10 -14.17
C LEU A 639 -13.25 27.87 -12.72
N ILE A 640 -13.05 26.68 -12.14
CA ILE A 640 -13.31 26.42 -10.72
C ILE A 640 -12.46 27.34 -9.83
N ARG A 641 -11.24 27.65 -10.25
CA ARG A 641 -10.36 28.54 -9.48
C ARG A 641 -10.87 29.98 -9.35
N LYS A 642 -11.85 30.40 -10.18
CA LYS A 642 -12.49 31.73 -10.10
C LYS A 642 -13.35 31.90 -8.86
N VAL A 643 -13.87 30.80 -8.30
CA VAL A 643 -14.71 30.88 -7.11
C VAL A 643 -13.92 31.04 -5.81
N PHE A 644 -12.61 30.75 -5.85
CA PHE A 644 -11.72 31.02 -4.74
C PHE A 644 -11.25 32.47 -4.81
N VAL A 645 -11.67 33.25 -3.86
CA VAL A 645 -11.45 34.71 -3.81
C VAL A 645 -10.89 35.10 -2.44
N PRO A 646 -10.07 36.14 -2.36
CA PRO A 646 -9.59 36.63 -1.07
C PRO A 646 -10.71 37.34 -0.32
N GLU A 647 -10.53 37.55 0.96
CA GLU A 647 -11.36 38.37 1.82
C GLU A 647 -11.39 39.84 1.32
N GLU A 648 -12.44 40.60 1.66
CA GLU A 648 -12.51 41.99 1.29
C GLU A 648 -11.34 42.79 1.88
N GLY A 649 -10.67 43.56 1.04
CA GLY A 649 -9.43 44.27 1.43
C GLY A 649 -8.13 43.47 1.22
N PHE A 650 -8.25 42.24 0.72
CA PHE A 650 -7.12 41.38 0.38
C PHE A 650 -7.02 41.10 -1.13
N VAL A 651 -5.91 40.55 -1.54
CA VAL A 651 -5.64 39.97 -2.87
C VAL A 651 -4.92 38.64 -2.71
N PHE A 652 -4.95 37.80 -3.72
CA PHE A 652 -4.03 36.65 -3.76
C PHE A 652 -2.70 37.03 -4.37
N LEU A 653 -1.61 36.61 -3.70
CA LEU A 653 -0.29 36.49 -4.28
C LEU A 653 0.00 35.02 -4.43
N ASP A 654 0.29 34.60 -5.65
CA ASP A 654 0.69 33.24 -6.02
C ASP A 654 2.17 33.27 -6.39
N ALA A 655 2.97 32.45 -5.76
CA ALA A 655 4.39 32.31 -6.01
C ALA A 655 4.72 30.86 -6.34
N ASP A 656 5.23 30.60 -7.56
CA ASP A 656 5.49 29.27 -8.10
C ASP A 656 6.96 29.13 -8.45
N TYR A 657 7.60 28.00 -8.03
CA TYR A 657 8.97 27.73 -8.42
C TYR A 657 9.08 27.39 -9.91
N SER A 658 9.95 28.07 -10.61
CA SER A 658 10.24 27.75 -12.00
C SER A 658 11.14 26.53 -12.13
N GLN A 659 10.57 25.40 -12.56
CA GLN A 659 11.29 24.15 -12.88
C GLN A 659 12.15 23.60 -11.72
N ILE A 660 11.67 23.61 -10.49
CA ILE A 660 12.45 23.25 -9.30
C ILE A 660 13.11 21.87 -9.41
N GLU A 661 12.40 20.83 -9.87
CA GLU A 661 12.96 19.48 -9.97
C GLU A 661 14.13 19.38 -10.95
N LEU A 662 14.10 20.14 -12.04
CA LEU A 662 15.21 20.17 -13.00
C LEU A 662 16.40 20.98 -12.47
N ARG A 663 16.17 22.02 -11.68
CA ARG A 663 17.22 22.78 -11.00
C ARG A 663 17.89 21.93 -9.92
N VAL A 664 17.10 21.16 -9.17
CA VAL A 664 17.60 20.15 -8.22
C VAL A 664 18.42 19.08 -8.94
N LEU A 665 17.94 18.55 -10.07
CA LEU A 665 18.69 17.59 -10.89
C LEU A 665 20.03 18.17 -11.36
N ALA A 666 20.05 19.41 -11.84
CA ALA A 666 21.28 20.09 -12.26
C ALA A 666 22.28 20.17 -11.11
N HIS A 667 21.85 20.60 -9.93
CA HIS A 667 22.68 20.70 -8.74
C HIS A 667 23.21 19.34 -8.30
N MET A 668 22.33 18.37 -8.07
CA MET A 668 22.69 17.05 -7.52
C MET A 668 23.57 16.23 -8.48
N SER A 669 23.34 16.31 -9.79
CA SER A 669 24.17 15.65 -10.79
C SER A 669 25.51 16.32 -11.02
N GLY A 670 25.62 17.63 -10.71
CA GLY A 670 26.79 18.44 -11.00
C GLY A 670 27.09 18.52 -12.51
N ASP A 671 26.09 18.38 -13.39
CA ASP A 671 26.27 18.48 -14.82
C ASP A 671 26.48 19.92 -15.23
N GLU A 672 27.73 20.26 -15.62
CA GLU A 672 28.13 21.62 -15.89
C GLU A 672 27.40 22.24 -17.08
N LYS A 673 27.06 21.43 -18.10
CA LYS A 673 26.30 21.90 -19.26
C LYS A 673 24.88 22.27 -18.87
N LEU A 674 24.22 21.44 -18.03
CA LEU A 674 22.87 21.73 -17.55
C LEU A 674 22.88 22.95 -16.61
N ILE A 675 23.85 23.05 -15.71
CA ILE A 675 24.03 24.21 -14.83
C ILE A 675 24.24 25.48 -15.65
N GLN A 676 25.12 25.44 -16.64
CA GLN A 676 25.36 26.57 -17.54
C GLN A 676 24.12 26.93 -18.37
N ALA A 677 23.38 25.92 -18.82
CA ALA A 677 22.10 26.10 -19.52
C ALA A 677 21.11 26.94 -18.71
N TYR A 678 21.01 26.70 -17.40
CA TYR A 678 20.14 27.48 -16.50
C TYR A 678 20.66 28.89 -16.25
N ARG A 679 21.98 29.12 -16.34
CA ARG A 679 22.56 30.45 -16.12
C ARG A 679 22.43 31.36 -17.37
N GLU A 680 22.35 30.78 -18.56
CA GLU A 680 22.39 31.50 -19.82
C GLU A 680 21.05 31.56 -20.56
N ALA A 681 20.06 30.70 -20.20
CA ALA A 681 18.86 30.55 -20.99
C ALA A 681 17.58 30.87 -20.20
N GLU A 682 16.72 31.67 -20.81
CA GLU A 682 15.35 31.91 -20.30
C GLU A 682 14.43 30.70 -20.51
N ASP A 683 14.69 29.84 -21.49
CA ASP A 683 13.87 28.67 -21.83
C ASP A 683 14.72 27.39 -21.92
N ILE A 684 14.86 26.70 -20.81
CA ILE A 684 15.63 25.44 -20.72
C ILE A 684 15.14 24.36 -21.71
N HIS A 685 13.83 24.26 -21.96
CA HIS A 685 13.32 23.27 -22.89
C HIS A 685 13.68 23.57 -24.34
N ARG A 686 13.73 24.85 -24.70
CA ARG A 686 14.16 25.28 -26.00
C ARG A 686 15.67 25.07 -26.19
N LEU A 687 16.45 25.37 -25.15
CA LEU A 687 17.90 25.14 -25.19
C LEU A 687 18.22 23.63 -25.25
N THR A 688 17.54 22.80 -24.41
CA THR A 688 17.67 21.34 -24.49
C THR A 688 17.31 20.83 -25.89
N ALA A 689 16.24 21.35 -26.52
CA ALA A 689 15.89 20.98 -27.90
C ALA A 689 16.98 21.35 -28.87
N SER A 690 17.52 22.57 -28.80
CA SER A 690 18.64 23.02 -29.64
C SER A 690 19.84 22.07 -29.50
N GLN A 691 20.23 21.72 -28.30
CA GLN A 691 21.41 20.88 -28.05
C GLN A 691 21.16 19.40 -28.44
N VAL A 692 19.99 18.83 -28.11
CA VAL A 692 19.65 17.43 -28.40
C VAL A 692 19.42 17.21 -29.91
N PHE A 693 18.79 18.15 -30.60
CA PHE A 693 18.50 18.04 -32.03
C PHE A 693 19.57 18.68 -32.93
N HIS A 694 20.58 19.32 -32.32
CA HIS A 694 21.67 20.03 -33.03
C HIS A 694 21.14 21.08 -34.04
N VAL A 695 20.16 21.87 -33.60
CA VAL A 695 19.60 22.99 -34.36
C VAL A 695 19.88 24.31 -33.67
N PRO A 696 20.06 25.43 -34.37
CA PRO A 696 20.18 26.74 -33.74
C PRO A 696 18.98 27.04 -32.83
N LEU A 697 19.20 27.80 -31.75
CA LEU A 697 18.18 28.09 -30.76
C LEU A 697 16.95 28.77 -31.35
N ASP A 698 17.14 29.66 -32.28
CA ASP A 698 16.09 30.40 -33.00
C ASP A 698 15.32 29.54 -34.02
N GLU A 699 15.90 28.44 -34.48
CA GLU A 699 15.28 27.50 -35.42
C GLU A 699 14.52 26.34 -34.69
N VAL A 700 14.57 26.28 -33.37
CA VAL A 700 13.83 25.23 -32.59
C VAL A 700 12.33 25.38 -32.82
N THR A 701 11.72 24.32 -33.37
CA THR A 701 10.29 24.28 -33.63
C THR A 701 9.50 24.05 -32.34
N PRO A 702 8.21 24.47 -32.28
CA PRO A 702 7.32 24.18 -31.11
C PRO A 702 7.23 22.69 -30.80
N LEU A 703 7.30 21.83 -31.82
CA LEU A 703 7.26 20.36 -31.63
C LEU A 703 8.55 19.87 -30.95
N GLN A 704 9.73 20.32 -31.40
CA GLN A 704 11.00 19.96 -30.78
C GLN A 704 11.08 20.44 -29.33
N ARG A 705 10.62 21.67 -29.04
CA ARG A 705 10.54 22.19 -27.67
C ARG A 705 9.63 21.34 -26.80
N ARG A 706 8.44 20.95 -27.34
CA ARG A 706 7.50 20.07 -26.60
C ARG A 706 8.12 18.71 -26.32
N ASN A 707 8.80 18.12 -27.30
CA ASN A 707 9.49 16.84 -27.15
C ASN A 707 10.62 16.93 -26.12
N ALA A 708 11.43 17.98 -26.16
CA ALA A 708 12.48 18.22 -25.18
C ALA A 708 11.89 18.40 -23.75
N LYS A 709 10.76 19.12 -23.64
CA LYS A 709 10.04 19.23 -22.35
C LYS A 709 9.62 17.86 -21.80
N ALA A 710 9.06 17.01 -22.64
CA ALA A 710 8.65 15.66 -22.21
C ALA A 710 9.86 14.78 -21.84
N VAL A 711 10.99 14.91 -22.53
CA VAL A 711 12.24 14.22 -22.19
C VAL A 711 12.79 14.74 -20.87
N ASN A 712 12.91 16.06 -20.69
CA ASN A 712 13.42 16.67 -19.46
C ASN A 712 12.66 16.16 -18.22
N PHE A 713 11.33 16.23 -18.23
CA PHE A 713 10.52 15.72 -17.14
C PHE A 713 10.57 14.20 -17.05
N GLY A 714 10.54 13.51 -18.20
CA GLY A 714 10.61 12.05 -18.23
C GLY A 714 11.88 11.51 -17.58
N ILE A 715 13.03 12.16 -17.78
CA ILE A 715 14.30 11.77 -17.15
C ILE A 715 14.22 11.88 -15.63
N VAL A 716 13.66 12.97 -15.09
CA VAL A 716 13.44 13.12 -13.64
C VAL A 716 12.58 12.00 -13.07
N TYR A 717 11.60 11.55 -13.86
CA TYR A 717 10.70 10.46 -13.42
C TYR A 717 11.17 9.05 -13.81
N GLY A 718 12.40 8.91 -14.33
CA GLY A 718 12.96 7.62 -14.75
C GLY A 718 12.17 6.97 -15.88
N ILE A 719 11.73 7.77 -16.87
CA ILE A 719 10.89 7.28 -17.97
C ILE A 719 11.64 6.27 -18.84
N SER A 720 10.93 5.19 -19.21
CA SER A 720 11.44 4.24 -20.21
C SER A 720 11.18 4.71 -21.65
N SER A 721 11.93 4.18 -22.62
CA SER A 721 11.66 4.42 -24.03
C SER A 721 10.24 4.03 -24.46
N PHE A 722 9.63 3.07 -23.79
CA PHE A 722 8.22 2.72 -23.97
C PHE A 722 7.29 3.82 -23.44
N GLY A 723 7.49 4.31 -22.22
CA GLY A 723 6.69 5.41 -21.66
C GLY A 723 6.77 6.66 -22.52
N LEU A 724 8.00 7.09 -22.85
CA LEU A 724 8.21 8.28 -23.69
C LEU A 724 7.60 8.12 -25.09
N SER A 725 7.62 6.92 -25.69
CA SER A 725 6.99 6.67 -26.97
C SER A 725 5.46 6.84 -26.93
N GLN A 726 4.83 6.47 -25.81
CA GLN A 726 3.39 6.69 -25.64
C GLN A 726 3.07 8.18 -25.42
N ASP A 727 3.85 8.89 -24.61
CA ASP A 727 3.63 10.30 -24.30
C ASP A 727 3.77 11.21 -25.52
N LEU A 728 4.73 10.91 -26.39
CA LEU A 728 5.01 11.69 -27.60
C LEU A 728 4.31 11.14 -28.86
N SER A 729 3.64 9.99 -28.78
CA SER A 729 3.05 9.29 -29.92
C SER A 729 4.07 9.02 -31.04
N ILE A 730 5.28 8.59 -30.67
CA ILE A 730 6.39 8.23 -31.55
C ILE A 730 6.75 6.75 -31.38
N THR A 731 7.61 6.23 -32.26
CA THR A 731 8.10 4.86 -32.13
C THR A 731 9.02 4.71 -30.92
N ARG A 732 9.07 3.50 -30.35
CA ARG A 732 9.98 3.19 -29.23
C ARG A 732 11.46 3.42 -29.60
N LYS A 733 11.81 3.22 -30.87
CA LYS A 733 13.17 3.45 -31.36
C LYS A 733 13.52 4.95 -31.38
N GLU A 734 12.59 5.80 -31.80
CA GLU A 734 12.77 7.27 -31.75
C GLU A 734 12.85 7.77 -30.32
N ALA A 735 11.98 7.26 -29.42
CA ALA A 735 12.02 7.60 -28.01
C ALA A 735 13.36 7.19 -27.36
N ALA A 736 13.88 6.00 -27.68
CA ALA A 736 15.19 5.55 -27.21
C ALA A 736 16.32 6.46 -27.71
N ALA A 737 16.28 6.85 -28.97
CA ALA A 737 17.26 7.78 -29.54
C ALA A 737 17.22 9.18 -28.90
N TYR A 738 16.04 9.68 -28.51
CA TYR A 738 15.92 10.94 -27.78
C TYR A 738 16.54 10.85 -26.38
N ILE A 739 16.28 9.77 -25.64
CA ILE A 739 16.89 9.54 -24.32
C ILE A 739 18.41 9.41 -24.42
N GLU A 740 18.92 8.69 -25.42
CA GLU A 740 20.35 8.53 -25.67
C GLU A 740 21.02 9.86 -25.95
N LYS A 741 20.49 10.66 -26.88
CA LYS A 741 20.99 12.01 -27.20
C LYS A 741 20.96 12.96 -26.01
N TYR A 742 19.93 12.86 -25.16
CA TYR A 742 19.87 13.64 -23.93
C TYR A 742 21.05 13.31 -23.01
N PHE A 743 21.32 12.02 -22.80
CA PHE A 743 22.44 11.59 -21.95
C PHE A 743 23.81 11.82 -22.58
N GLU A 744 23.93 11.86 -23.92
CA GLU A 744 25.13 12.31 -24.61
C GLU A 744 25.38 13.82 -24.39
N THR A 745 24.28 14.58 -24.35
CA THR A 745 24.35 16.04 -24.13
C THR A 745 24.70 16.34 -22.65
N TYR A 746 24.09 15.60 -21.71
CA TYR A 746 24.27 15.77 -20.28
C TYR A 746 24.79 14.48 -19.62
N PRO A 747 26.07 14.13 -19.80
CA PRO A 747 26.59 12.81 -19.42
C PRO A 747 26.64 12.56 -17.91
N LYS A 748 26.81 13.61 -17.08
CA LYS A 748 26.83 13.44 -15.61
C LYS A 748 25.47 13.06 -15.04
N ILE A 749 24.36 13.43 -15.71
CA ILE A 749 23.01 13.06 -15.27
C ILE A 749 22.86 11.54 -15.29
N LYS A 750 23.29 10.87 -16.36
CA LYS A 750 23.21 9.40 -16.43
C LYS A 750 23.99 8.74 -15.30
N GLY A 751 25.24 9.17 -15.10
CA GLY A 751 26.07 8.64 -14.03
C GLY A 751 25.46 8.85 -12.63
N PHE A 752 24.84 9.99 -12.41
CA PHE A 752 24.12 10.32 -11.18
C PHE A 752 22.93 9.38 -10.96
N LEU A 753 22.04 9.23 -11.94
CA LEU A 753 20.86 8.37 -11.84
C LEU A 753 21.24 6.89 -11.65
N ASP A 754 22.22 6.40 -12.41
CA ASP A 754 22.76 5.04 -12.23
C ASP A 754 23.37 4.86 -10.83
N GLY A 755 24.03 5.92 -10.31
CA GLY A 755 24.57 5.97 -8.95
C GLY A 755 23.49 5.83 -7.87
N LEU A 756 22.36 6.54 -8.01
CA LEU A 756 21.23 6.44 -7.08
C LEU A 756 20.64 5.02 -7.03
N VAL A 757 20.51 4.37 -8.19
CA VAL A 757 20.04 2.97 -8.24
C VAL A 757 21.03 2.03 -7.55
N LYS A 758 22.32 2.24 -7.75
CA LYS A 758 23.38 1.46 -7.09
C LYS A 758 23.36 1.65 -5.58
N GLU A 759 23.33 2.90 -5.11
CA GLU A 759 23.22 3.25 -3.69
C GLU A 759 21.98 2.64 -3.06
N GLY A 760 20.81 2.76 -3.72
CA GLY A 760 19.58 2.15 -3.25
C GLY A 760 19.64 0.62 -3.12
N ARG A 761 20.38 -0.07 -4.00
CA ARG A 761 20.62 -1.52 -3.89
C ARG A 761 21.55 -1.90 -2.73
N GLU A 762 22.60 -1.10 -2.52
CA GLU A 762 23.60 -1.32 -1.47
C GLU A 762 23.04 -1.05 -0.08
N HIS A 763 22.38 0.09 0.09
CA HIS A 763 21.91 0.59 1.40
C HIS A 763 20.43 0.26 1.69
N GLY A 764 19.64 -0.07 0.67
CA GLY A 764 18.20 -0.30 0.81
C GLY A 764 17.36 0.98 0.81
N TYR A 765 17.97 2.15 0.70
CA TYR A 765 17.31 3.46 0.63
C TYR A 765 18.10 4.43 -0.25
N VAL A 766 17.43 5.51 -0.65
CA VAL A 766 18.05 6.69 -1.27
C VAL A 766 17.74 7.92 -0.44
N THR A 767 18.53 9.00 -0.61
CA THR A 767 18.45 10.20 0.22
C THR A 767 18.21 11.48 -0.58
N THR A 768 17.50 12.44 0.01
CA THR A 768 17.43 13.82 -0.50
C THR A 768 18.70 14.58 -0.16
N MET A 769 18.86 15.78 -0.72
CA MET A 769 19.96 16.71 -0.39
C MET A 769 19.98 17.06 1.12
N PHE A 770 18.84 17.06 1.77
CA PHE A 770 18.70 17.37 3.21
C PHE A 770 18.84 16.15 4.12
N GLY A 771 19.02 14.94 3.55
CA GLY A 771 19.21 13.71 4.30
C GLY A 771 17.92 12.90 4.59
N ARG A 772 16.77 13.31 4.04
CA ARG A 772 15.55 12.52 4.13
C ARG A 772 15.75 11.17 3.42
N ARG A 773 15.47 10.07 4.10
CA ARG A 773 15.59 8.71 3.55
C ARG A 773 14.29 8.22 2.93
N ARG A 774 14.43 7.58 1.77
CA ARG A 774 13.34 6.83 1.11
C ARG A 774 13.78 5.37 0.95
N PRO A 775 13.26 4.45 1.76
CA PRO A 775 13.50 3.00 1.59
C PRO A 775 12.98 2.52 0.24
N VAL A 776 13.74 1.66 -0.47
CA VAL A 776 13.37 1.09 -1.77
C VAL A 776 13.55 -0.42 -1.76
N PRO A 777 12.71 -1.17 -1.02
CA PRO A 777 12.81 -2.61 -0.91
C PRO A 777 12.62 -3.31 -2.27
N GLU A 778 11.88 -2.71 -3.19
CA GLU A 778 11.60 -3.24 -4.52
C GLU A 778 12.86 -3.50 -5.36
N LEU A 779 13.97 -2.81 -5.08
CA LEU A 779 15.25 -3.01 -5.78
C LEU A 779 15.85 -4.40 -5.58
N LYS A 780 15.50 -5.07 -4.48
CA LYS A 780 15.94 -6.44 -4.15
C LYS A 780 14.97 -7.50 -4.65
N SER A 781 13.81 -7.12 -5.21
CA SER A 781 12.81 -8.10 -5.68
C SER A 781 13.32 -8.95 -6.84
N SER A 782 13.04 -10.24 -6.78
CA SER A 782 13.28 -11.18 -7.89
C SER A 782 12.35 -10.90 -9.09
N ASN A 783 11.21 -10.23 -8.86
CA ASN A 783 10.27 -9.85 -9.89
C ASN A 783 10.78 -8.65 -10.70
N PHE A 784 10.99 -8.85 -12.00
CA PHE A 784 11.48 -7.80 -12.91
C PHE A 784 10.62 -6.52 -12.89
N MET A 785 9.30 -6.65 -12.83
CA MET A 785 8.39 -5.48 -12.84
C MET A 785 8.53 -4.66 -11.56
N GLN A 786 8.59 -5.31 -10.40
CA GLN A 786 8.81 -4.67 -9.10
C GLN A 786 10.20 -4.03 -9.04
N ARG A 787 11.24 -4.75 -9.46
CA ARG A 787 12.60 -4.23 -9.48
C ARG A 787 12.72 -3.01 -10.41
N SER A 788 12.12 -3.06 -11.60
CA SER A 788 12.10 -1.91 -12.52
C SER A 788 11.30 -0.73 -11.97
N PHE A 789 10.25 -0.98 -11.19
CA PHE A 789 9.56 0.06 -10.44
C PHE A 789 10.48 0.66 -9.37
N GLY A 790 11.18 -0.17 -8.59
CA GLY A 790 12.15 0.27 -7.59
C GLY A 790 13.27 1.13 -8.18
N GLU A 791 13.77 0.80 -9.38
CA GLU A 791 14.77 1.61 -10.08
C GLU A 791 14.25 3.02 -10.39
N ARG A 792 13.00 3.14 -10.85
CA ARG A 792 12.39 4.47 -11.07
C ARG A 792 12.18 5.23 -9.77
N VAL A 793 11.75 4.55 -8.71
CA VAL A 793 11.60 5.15 -7.37
C VAL A 793 12.95 5.67 -6.87
N ALA A 794 14.02 4.90 -7.02
CA ALA A 794 15.37 5.29 -6.60
C ALA A 794 15.90 6.52 -7.36
N MET A 795 15.62 6.63 -8.65
CA MET A 795 16.02 7.78 -9.48
C MET A 795 15.20 9.05 -9.17
N ASN A 796 13.90 8.89 -8.97
CA ASN A 796 12.99 10.03 -8.81
C ASN A 796 12.97 10.58 -7.38
N SER A 797 12.96 9.71 -6.35
CA SER A 797 12.69 10.14 -4.97
C SER A 797 13.68 11.15 -4.41
N PRO A 798 14.99 11.08 -4.67
CA PRO A 798 15.92 12.11 -4.20
C PRO A 798 15.65 13.49 -4.79
N ILE A 799 15.28 13.55 -6.06
CA ILE A 799 15.00 14.81 -6.76
C ILE A 799 13.66 15.39 -6.27
N GLN A 800 12.60 14.61 -6.33
CA GLN A 800 11.26 15.03 -5.91
C GLN A 800 11.21 15.33 -4.41
N GLY A 801 11.89 14.52 -3.58
CA GLY A 801 11.95 14.72 -2.14
C GLY A 801 12.75 15.97 -1.77
N THR A 802 13.84 16.27 -2.49
CA THR A 802 14.61 17.53 -2.29
C THR A 802 13.75 18.75 -2.66
N ALA A 803 13.00 18.69 -3.76
CA ALA A 803 12.05 19.75 -4.11
C ALA A 803 10.97 19.93 -3.04
N ALA A 804 10.45 18.82 -2.47
CA ALA A 804 9.49 18.86 -1.37
C ALA A 804 10.09 19.45 -0.09
N ASP A 805 11.35 19.15 0.23
CA ASP A 805 12.03 19.73 1.38
C ASP A 805 12.24 21.24 1.18
N ILE A 806 12.63 21.69 -0.02
CA ILE A 806 12.81 23.11 -0.35
C ILE A 806 11.51 23.90 -0.16
N ILE A 807 10.39 23.40 -0.68
CA ILE A 807 9.10 24.10 -0.54
C ILE A 807 8.66 24.15 0.93
N LYS A 808 8.91 23.11 1.72
CA LYS A 808 8.62 23.08 3.17
C LYS A 808 9.46 24.11 3.94
N ILE A 809 10.74 24.22 3.63
CA ILE A 809 11.63 25.23 4.21
C ILE A 809 11.11 26.62 3.86
N ALA A 810 10.78 26.87 2.59
CA ALA A 810 10.21 28.14 2.15
C ALA A 810 8.90 28.47 2.90
N MET A 811 7.98 27.50 3.04
CA MET A 811 6.74 27.66 3.79
C MET A 811 6.99 28.09 5.24
N ASN A 812 7.89 27.39 5.93
CA ASN A 812 8.24 27.71 7.32
C ASN A 812 8.84 29.11 7.43
N HIS A 813 9.80 29.46 6.58
CA HIS A 813 10.44 30.78 6.60
C HIS A 813 9.45 31.91 6.27
N VAL A 814 8.60 31.75 5.27
CA VAL A 814 7.56 32.72 4.92
C VAL A 814 6.58 32.92 6.08
N TYR A 815 6.11 31.81 6.67
CA TYR A 815 5.20 31.85 7.82
C TYR A 815 5.81 32.57 9.02
N GLU A 816 7.02 32.16 9.44
CA GLU A 816 7.72 32.72 10.58
C GLU A 816 8.04 34.22 10.37
N ARG A 817 8.45 34.58 9.16
CA ARG A 817 8.78 35.97 8.85
C ARG A 817 7.54 36.86 8.84
N MET A 818 6.43 36.42 8.26
CA MET A 818 5.16 37.15 8.31
C MET A 818 4.69 37.34 9.76
N LYS A 819 4.80 36.27 10.60
CA LYS A 819 4.46 36.33 12.02
C LYS A 819 5.36 37.32 12.77
N LYS A 820 6.65 37.27 12.55
CA LYS A 820 7.63 38.17 13.19
C LYS A 820 7.44 39.65 12.83
N GLU A 821 7.05 39.92 11.59
CA GLU A 821 6.78 41.28 11.11
C GLU A 821 5.35 41.74 11.45
N GLY A 822 4.55 40.89 12.11
CA GLY A 822 3.20 41.23 12.57
C GLY A 822 2.20 41.47 11.44
N LEU A 823 2.36 40.80 10.30
CA LEU A 823 1.51 40.97 9.13
C LEU A 823 0.17 40.25 9.31
N HIS A 824 -0.87 40.79 8.65
CA HIS A 824 -2.21 40.22 8.61
C HIS A 824 -2.39 39.25 7.44
N SER A 825 -1.47 39.25 6.49
CA SER A 825 -1.41 38.34 5.36
C SER A 825 -1.16 36.91 5.83
N ARG A 826 -1.69 35.92 5.11
CA ARG A 826 -1.73 34.54 5.58
C ARG A 826 -1.48 33.54 4.45
N LEU A 827 -0.63 32.56 4.66
CA LEU A 827 -0.45 31.44 3.77
C LEU A 827 -1.69 30.54 3.86
N VAL A 828 -2.38 30.32 2.74
CA VAL A 828 -3.67 29.59 2.71
C VAL A 828 -3.61 28.28 1.94
N LEU A 829 -2.76 28.17 0.93
CA LEU A 829 -2.59 26.94 0.16
C LEU A 829 -1.13 26.70 -0.24
N GLN A 830 -0.79 25.44 -0.34
CA GLN A 830 0.39 24.92 -1.02
C GLN A 830 -0.08 23.90 -2.06
N VAL A 831 0.28 24.08 -3.33
CA VAL A 831 -0.09 23.18 -4.42
C VAL A 831 1.14 22.86 -5.25
N HIS A 832 1.66 21.64 -5.13
CA HIS A 832 2.90 21.18 -5.78
C HIS A 832 4.13 22.02 -5.40
N ASP A 833 4.52 22.99 -6.22
CA ASP A 833 5.63 23.92 -6.07
C ASP A 833 5.19 25.40 -5.91
N GLU A 834 3.90 25.61 -5.69
CA GLU A 834 3.18 26.88 -5.59
C GLU A 834 2.80 27.18 -4.14
N LEU A 835 2.97 28.43 -3.70
CA LEU A 835 2.47 29.00 -2.46
C LEU A 835 1.44 30.10 -2.75
N LEU A 836 0.24 29.97 -2.19
CA LEU A 836 -0.82 30.96 -2.32
C LEU A 836 -1.01 31.72 -1.01
N ILE A 837 -0.81 33.02 -1.03
CA ILE A 837 -0.97 33.91 0.14
C ILE A 837 -2.16 34.84 -0.07
N GLU A 838 -3.08 34.83 0.87
CA GLU A 838 -4.12 35.84 0.99
C GLU A 838 -3.51 37.08 1.65
N THR A 839 -3.23 38.09 0.83
CA THR A 839 -2.39 39.23 1.17
C THR A 839 -3.22 40.51 1.33
N LYS A 840 -3.05 41.15 2.49
CA LYS A 840 -3.69 42.47 2.71
C LYS A 840 -3.14 43.50 1.74
N LYS A 841 -4.00 44.35 1.15
CA LYS A 841 -3.60 45.28 0.08
C LYS A 841 -2.48 46.22 0.47
N GLU A 842 -2.40 46.62 1.73
CA GLU A 842 -1.35 47.47 2.27
C GLU A 842 -0.02 46.73 2.49
N GLU A 843 -0.06 45.40 2.48
CA GLU A 843 1.11 44.54 2.77
C GLU A 843 1.70 43.88 1.49
N ILE A 844 1.15 44.19 0.29
CA ILE A 844 1.57 43.52 -0.95
C ILE A 844 3.08 43.62 -1.19
N GLU A 845 3.68 44.81 -1.07
CA GLU A 845 5.09 45.02 -1.35
C GLU A 845 5.98 44.22 -0.38
N ILE A 846 5.63 44.20 0.91
CA ILE A 846 6.42 43.49 1.92
C ILE A 846 6.25 41.98 1.78
N VAL A 847 5.02 41.48 1.53
CA VAL A 847 4.77 40.05 1.35
C VAL A 847 5.41 39.54 0.06
N SER A 848 5.35 40.29 -1.03
CA SER A 848 6.05 39.95 -2.28
C SER A 848 7.56 39.82 -2.08
N ARG A 849 8.17 40.75 -1.36
CA ARG A 849 9.59 40.66 -1.01
C ARG A 849 9.89 39.44 -0.11
N ILE A 850 9.08 39.18 0.89
CA ILE A 850 9.25 38.00 1.75
C ILE A 850 9.18 36.71 0.91
N LEU A 851 8.16 36.56 0.05
CA LEU A 851 8.03 35.41 -0.83
C LEU A 851 9.28 35.23 -1.70
N GLU A 852 9.72 36.30 -2.36
CA GLU A 852 10.90 36.24 -3.26
C GLU A 852 12.16 35.86 -2.49
N GLU A 853 12.44 36.50 -1.36
CA GLU A 853 13.65 36.25 -0.56
C GLU A 853 13.67 34.87 0.05
N GLU A 854 12.56 34.43 0.71
CA GLU A 854 12.52 33.17 1.43
C GLU A 854 12.39 31.96 0.49
N MET A 855 11.67 32.07 -0.62
CA MET A 855 11.59 30.98 -1.59
C MET A 855 12.91 30.83 -2.36
N LYS A 856 13.52 31.93 -2.80
CA LYS A 856 14.86 31.86 -3.47
C LYS A 856 15.96 31.42 -2.51
N GLY A 857 15.87 31.81 -1.23
CA GLY A 857 16.84 31.50 -0.19
C GLY A 857 16.64 30.14 0.50
N ALA A 858 15.60 29.37 0.14
CA ALA A 858 15.28 28.11 0.83
C ALA A 858 16.35 27.02 0.66
N ALA A 859 17.19 27.09 -0.37
CA ALA A 859 18.31 26.18 -0.60
C ALA A 859 19.44 26.87 -1.38
N ASP A 860 20.68 26.51 -1.05
CA ASP A 860 21.86 26.93 -1.80
C ASP A 860 22.18 25.91 -2.90
N LEU A 861 21.74 26.19 -4.12
CA LEU A 861 21.95 25.35 -5.28
C LEU A 861 22.97 25.94 -6.24
N ALA A 862 23.62 25.09 -7.03
CA ALA A 862 24.49 25.52 -8.13
C ALA A 862 23.76 26.34 -9.22
N VAL A 863 22.42 26.24 -9.21
CA VAL A 863 21.50 26.98 -10.08
C VAL A 863 20.53 27.74 -9.18
N GLU A 864 20.45 29.05 -9.32
CA GLU A 864 19.53 29.86 -8.53
C GLU A 864 18.10 29.40 -8.66
N LEU A 865 17.36 29.38 -7.53
CA LEU A 865 15.92 29.16 -7.53
C LEU A 865 15.24 30.40 -8.08
N GLU A 866 14.37 30.22 -9.07
CA GLU A 866 13.55 31.28 -9.65
C GLU A 866 12.09 31.08 -9.22
N VAL A 867 11.44 32.19 -8.96
CA VAL A 867 10.06 32.26 -8.49
C VAL A 867 9.27 33.17 -9.42
N ASP A 868 8.25 32.60 -10.04
CA ASP A 868 7.26 33.35 -10.81
C ASP A 868 6.15 33.80 -9.86
N MET A 869 5.89 35.11 -9.81
CA MET A 869 4.92 35.67 -8.88
C MET A 869 3.82 36.44 -9.61
N HIS A 870 2.58 36.16 -9.26
CA HIS A 870 1.41 36.81 -9.84
C HIS A 870 0.44 37.28 -8.74
N GLN A 871 -0.34 38.30 -9.05
CA GLN A 871 -1.35 38.87 -8.19
C GLN A 871 -2.72 38.77 -8.86
N GLY A 872 -3.78 38.50 -8.09
CA GLY A 872 -5.15 38.46 -8.62
C GLY A 872 -6.23 38.64 -7.56
N ASP A 873 -7.44 39.00 -8.00
CA ASP A 873 -8.64 39.04 -7.18
C ASP A 873 -9.37 37.69 -7.10
N SER A 874 -8.76 36.66 -7.70
CA SER A 874 -9.16 35.27 -7.60
C SER A 874 -7.93 34.38 -7.79
N TRP A 875 -8.00 33.11 -7.34
CA TRP A 875 -6.91 32.15 -7.61
C TRP A 875 -6.68 31.91 -9.11
N TYR A 876 -7.76 32.09 -9.92
CA TYR A 876 -7.65 31.99 -11.38
C TYR A 876 -6.80 33.11 -12.00
N GLU A 877 -6.93 34.33 -11.48
CA GLU A 877 -6.21 35.53 -11.97
C GLU A 877 -4.80 35.61 -11.43
N ALA A 878 -4.56 35.06 -10.26
CA ALA A 878 -3.24 35.00 -9.64
C ALA A 878 -2.33 33.94 -10.28
N LYS A 879 -2.78 33.19 -11.28
CA LYS A 879 -1.98 32.13 -11.91
C LYS A 879 -1.88 32.25 -13.42
#